data_c741088add3c8b2427de74dcbdcd8a71
#
_entry.id   c741088add3c8b2427de74dcbdcd8a71
#
_cell.length_a   1.000
_cell.length_b   1.000
_cell.length_c   1.000
_cell.angle_alpha   90.00
_cell.angle_beta   90.00
_cell.angle_gamma   90.00
#
_symmetry.space_group_name_H-M   'P 1'
#
loop_
_entity.id
_entity.type
_entity.pdbx_description
1 polymer ?
#
loop_
_entity_poly.entity_id
_entity_poly.type
_entity_poly.pdbx_seq_one_letter_code
_entity_poly.pdbx_strand_id
1 'polypeptide(L)'
;MDKILVRGARTHNLKQIDVELPRDKLIVVTGLSGSGKSSLAFDTLYAEGQRRYVESLSTYARQFLSMMEKPDVDHIEGLSPAISIEQKSTSHNPRSTVGTITEIYDYLRLLFARAGTPRCPEHGEDLEAQTISQMVDQVMALPEGSKLMLLAPVVSGRKGEHLQLLAELRAQGFVRAMIDGQVIELDDVRPLDKNRKHDISVVVDRIKVRDGLEQRLAESFETALGLADGVAMVHFMDGDRDDIAFSARFACPVCGYSIPELEPRMFSFNNPAGACPTCDGLGVEQFFDPDKLISHPELSLAEGVIKGWDRRSVYYFNQLKAVAEHYRFTLETPWQDLARHERDIVLQGSGGDDIAFTYVNDRGKKVTREHPFEGVLPNMRRRYRETESSTVREELSRYIAVQPCKTCEGSRLRKEARHVFVDGTTLPDVVRLPIGEAQSYFAALQLPGRKGEIALKIINEISARLEFLVNVGLDYLNLERSAETLSGGEAQRIRLASQIGAGLVGVMYILDEPSIGLHQRDNDRLLQTLVRLRDLGNTVIVVEHDEDAIRAADHVLDIGPGAGVHGGQIVAQGTPEQIMATENSLTGQYLSGTREIAVPPWRIPGNPEKVLRLVGATGNNLQNVTLELPLGLLVCVTGVSGSGKSTLINTTLMPIAARELNRATTLTPSPYTSIDGLDQLDKVIDIDQSPIGRTPRSNPATYTGIFTPIRELFAGTQEARSRGYKPGRFSFNVKGGRCEACQGEGMIKVEMHFLPDIYVPCDVCKGKRYNRETLDIQYKGKTIDEVLAMTVEEALEFFSPVPAIARRLQTLVDVGLTYIRLGQSATTLSGGEAQRVKLARELAKRDTGQTLYILDEPTTGLHFEDIRQLLTVLHRLRDHGNTIVVIEHNLDVIKTADWIIDLGPEGGSGGGQIIAEGTPEQVARMEVSHTGRFLKPLLERQADRADTEARGDRKKGKGGKEKATA
;
A
#
# COMPACT_ATOMS: atom_id res chain seq x y z
N MET A 1 9.31 4.27 39.68
CA MET A 1 10.30 5.12 39.02
C MET A 1 9.54 6.08 38.12
N ASP A 2 9.75 7.37 38.25
CA ASP A 2 8.98 8.39 37.52
C ASP A 2 9.72 8.86 36.26
N LYS A 3 10.89 8.27 36.00
CA LYS A 3 11.77 8.64 34.87
C LYS A 3 12.36 7.41 34.19
N ILE A 4 12.64 7.53 32.89
CA ILE A 4 13.51 6.65 32.13
C ILE A 4 14.91 7.25 32.17
N LEU A 5 15.90 6.49 32.62
CA LEU A 5 17.29 6.92 32.69
C LEU A 5 18.12 6.15 31.67
N VAL A 6 18.78 6.86 30.76
CA VAL A 6 19.74 6.32 29.80
C VAL A 6 21.12 6.88 30.12
N ARG A 7 22.13 6.03 30.23
CA ARG A 7 23.51 6.43 30.49
C ARG A 7 24.44 5.85 29.46
N GLY A 8 25.29 6.74 28.90
CA GLY A 8 26.34 6.34 27.98
C GLY A 8 25.85 5.72 26.65
N ALA A 9 24.77 6.20 26.03
CA ALA A 9 24.30 5.69 24.74
C ALA A 9 25.23 6.07 23.59
N ARG A 10 25.68 5.04 22.83
CA ARG A 10 26.65 5.16 21.72
C ARG A 10 26.17 4.53 20.44
N THR A 11 24.90 4.16 20.37
CA THR A 11 24.31 3.52 19.18
C THR A 11 24.46 4.43 17.96
N HIS A 12 25.01 3.89 16.86
CA HIS A 12 25.28 4.60 15.60
C HIS A 12 26.12 5.88 15.78
N ASN A 13 25.52 7.06 15.63
CA ASN A 13 26.23 8.35 15.74
C ASN A 13 26.08 9.03 17.11
N LEU A 14 25.42 8.40 18.08
CA LEU A 14 25.30 8.94 19.43
C LEU A 14 26.65 9.01 20.15
N LYS A 15 26.95 10.14 20.77
CA LYS A 15 28.24 10.46 21.40
C LYS A 15 28.21 10.28 22.90
N GLN A 16 27.99 9.04 23.36
CA GLN A 16 27.95 8.67 24.79
C GLN A 16 27.02 9.60 25.59
N ILE A 17 25.80 9.73 25.14
CA ILE A 17 24.82 10.65 25.73
C ILE A 17 24.14 10.06 26.96
N ASP A 18 23.89 10.95 27.93
CA ASP A 18 23.05 10.69 29.10
C ASP A 18 21.72 11.42 28.96
N VAL A 19 20.61 10.72 29.16
CA VAL A 19 19.24 11.25 28.97
C VAL A 19 18.37 10.87 30.16
N GLU A 20 17.56 11.81 30.62
CA GLU A 20 16.50 11.58 31.62
C GLU A 20 15.15 11.99 31.00
N LEU A 21 14.25 11.02 30.79
CA LEU A 21 12.93 11.26 30.23
C LEU A 21 11.85 11.02 31.30
N PRO A 22 10.87 11.92 31.44
CA PRO A 22 9.76 11.70 32.38
C PRO A 22 8.84 10.59 31.85
N ARG A 23 8.31 9.74 32.73
CA ARG A 23 7.29 8.76 32.36
C ARG A 23 5.90 9.38 32.34
N ASP A 24 4.97 8.69 31.68
CA ASP A 24 3.56 9.08 31.58
C ASP A 24 3.37 10.49 31.00
N LYS A 25 4.22 10.83 30.03
CA LYS A 25 4.30 12.13 29.35
C LYS A 25 4.36 11.96 27.84
N LEU A 26 3.98 13.03 27.14
CA LEU A 26 4.22 13.19 25.70
C LEU A 26 5.60 13.82 25.51
N ILE A 27 6.51 13.04 24.95
CA ILE A 27 7.92 13.42 24.73
C ILE A 27 8.15 13.53 23.25
N VAL A 28 8.64 14.67 22.79
CA VAL A 28 9.04 14.87 21.39
C VAL A 28 10.55 14.87 21.28
N VAL A 29 11.08 14.00 20.41
CA VAL A 29 12.51 13.95 20.03
C VAL A 29 12.66 14.63 18.69
N THR A 30 13.37 15.75 18.65
CA THR A 30 13.55 16.59 17.47
C THR A 30 15.02 16.88 17.16
N GLY A 31 15.29 17.57 16.06
CA GLY A 31 16.63 17.92 15.58
C GLY A 31 16.82 17.64 14.10
N LEU A 32 17.95 18.00 13.52
CA LEU A 32 18.26 17.85 12.09
C LEU A 32 18.11 16.40 11.58
N SER A 33 17.84 16.24 10.29
CA SER A 33 17.88 14.92 9.65
C SER A 33 19.27 14.29 9.83
N GLY A 34 19.33 13.01 10.26
CA GLY A 34 20.59 12.32 10.55
C GLY A 34 21.28 12.76 11.85
N SER A 35 20.65 13.53 12.75
CA SER A 35 21.24 13.95 14.03
C SER A 35 21.33 12.83 15.08
N GLY A 36 20.61 11.69 14.92
CA GLY A 36 20.61 10.58 15.87
C GLY A 36 19.28 10.33 16.60
N LYS A 37 18.20 11.02 16.20
CA LYS A 37 16.85 10.87 16.79
C LYS A 37 16.37 9.43 16.80
N SER A 38 16.35 8.81 15.64
CA SER A 38 15.90 7.41 15.48
C SER A 38 16.85 6.43 16.17
N SER A 39 18.17 6.75 16.22
CA SER A 39 19.16 5.94 16.96
C SER A 39 18.87 5.90 18.46
N LEU A 40 18.38 7.02 19.05
CA LEU A 40 17.95 7.03 20.44
C LEU A 40 16.59 6.38 20.64
N ALA A 41 15.59 6.80 19.86
CA ALA A 41 14.20 6.38 20.07
C ALA A 41 13.97 4.89 19.72
N PHE A 42 14.41 4.47 18.53
CA PHE A 42 14.16 3.11 18.02
C PHE A 42 15.32 2.15 18.32
N ASP A 43 16.55 2.50 17.93
CA ASP A 43 17.69 1.58 18.03
C ASP A 43 18.26 1.47 19.47
N THR A 44 17.83 2.34 20.40
CA THR A 44 18.23 2.30 21.81
C THR A 44 17.03 1.99 22.73
N LEU A 45 16.04 2.91 22.84
CA LEU A 45 14.94 2.77 23.80
C LEU A 45 13.99 1.62 23.44
N TYR A 46 13.51 1.62 22.18
CA TYR A 46 12.60 0.56 21.73
C TYR A 46 13.30 -0.80 21.71
N ALA A 47 14.48 -0.89 21.12
CA ALA A 47 15.24 -2.13 20.99
C ALA A 47 15.49 -2.78 22.35
N GLU A 48 15.93 -2.02 23.36
CA GLU A 48 16.15 -2.54 24.71
C GLU A 48 14.82 -2.87 25.42
N GLY A 49 13.79 -2.05 25.26
CA GLY A 49 12.46 -2.31 25.83
C GLY A 49 11.86 -3.62 25.29
N GLN A 50 11.93 -3.83 23.99
CA GLN A 50 11.48 -5.05 23.33
C GLN A 50 12.35 -6.25 23.72
N ARG A 51 13.67 -6.12 23.76
CA ARG A 51 14.59 -7.16 24.19
C ARG A 51 14.25 -7.67 25.59
N ARG A 52 14.06 -6.77 26.57
CA ARG A 52 13.66 -7.13 27.94
C ARG A 52 12.29 -7.80 28.02
N TYR A 53 11.34 -7.34 27.19
CA TYR A 53 10.02 -7.96 27.10
C TYR A 53 10.13 -9.41 26.59
N VAL A 54 10.85 -9.65 25.47
CA VAL A 54 11.06 -10.99 24.92
C VAL A 54 11.83 -11.89 25.89
N GLU A 55 12.79 -11.34 26.63
CA GLU A 55 13.54 -12.06 27.68
C GLU A 55 12.63 -12.56 28.81
N SER A 56 11.54 -11.85 29.09
CA SER A 56 10.54 -12.25 30.11
C SER A 56 9.59 -13.36 29.63
N LEU A 57 9.56 -13.64 28.32
CA LEU A 57 8.69 -14.65 27.72
C LEU A 57 9.25 -16.09 27.83
N SER A 58 8.58 -17.05 27.22
CA SER A 58 8.95 -18.47 27.25
C SER A 58 10.33 -18.78 26.69
N THR A 59 10.90 -19.94 27.04
CA THR A 59 12.19 -20.44 26.52
C THR A 59 12.25 -20.51 25.00
N TYR A 60 11.11 -20.75 24.33
CA TYR A 60 11.03 -20.73 22.87
C TYR A 60 11.25 -19.30 22.29
N ALA A 61 10.59 -18.30 22.88
CA ALA A 61 10.77 -16.91 22.48
C ALA A 61 12.22 -16.42 22.71
N ARG A 62 12.88 -16.90 23.76
CA ARG A 62 14.28 -16.57 24.06
C ARG A 62 15.29 -17.07 23.02
N GLN A 63 14.96 -18.07 22.19
CA GLN A 63 15.82 -18.49 21.08
C GLN A 63 16.01 -17.38 20.04
N PHE A 64 15.05 -16.46 19.92
CA PHE A 64 15.13 -15.29 19.04
C PHE A 64 15.94 -14.14 19.63
N LEU A 65 16.18 -14.11 20.93
CA LEU A 65 16.98 -13.06 21.60
C LEU A 65 18.43 -13.02 21.12
N SER A 66 19.01 -14.17 20.79
CA SER A 66 20.38 -14.24 20.29
C SER A 66 20.55 -13.56 18.91
N MET A 67 19.43 -13.27 18.23
CA MET A 67 19.38 -12.60 16.93
C MET A 67 19.06 -11.09 17.06
N MET A 68 18.69 -10.61 18.25
CA MET A 68 18.43 -9.19 18.50
C MET A 68 19.74 -8.52 18.93
N GLU A 69 20.13 -7.49 18.18
CA GLU A 69 21.30 -6.68 18.53
C GLU A 69 21.04 -5.93 19.84
N LYS A 70 21.98 -6.04 20.78
CA LYS A 70 21.93 -5.27 22.01
C LYS A 70 22.39 -3.83 21.71
N PRO A 71 21.62 -2.80 22.10
CA PRO A 71 22.06 -1.43 21.91
C PRO A 71 23.37 -1.16 22.65
N ASP A 72 24.23 -0.33 22.05
CA ASP A 72 25.47 0.09 22.69
C ASP A 72 25.17 1.21 23.71
N VAL A 73 24.96 0.79 24.95
CA VAL A 73 24.57 1.67 26.07
C VAL A 73 25.14 1.10 27.37
N ASP A 74 25.62 1.97 28.26
CA ASP A 74 26.15 1.52 29.54
C ASP A 74 25.02 1.01 30.46
N HIS A 75 23.93 1.79 30.58
CA HIS A 75 22.83 1.45 31.48
C HIS A 75 21.51 2.10 31.05
N ILE A 76 20.38 1.38 31.18
CA ILE A 76 19.02 1.90 31.00
C ILE A 76 18.12 1.40 32.13
N GLU A 77 17.42 2.32 32.78
CA GLU A 77 16.41 2.03 33.82
C GLU A 77 15.05 2.66 33.48
N GLY A 78 13.99 2.15 34.11
CA GLY A 78 12.64 2.72 34.03
C GLY A 78 11.86 2.42 32.76
N LEU A 79 12.35 1.52 31.88
CA LEU A 79 11.61 1.15 30.68
C LEU A 79 10.34 0.40 30.99
N SER A 80 9.26 0.77 30.32
CA SER A 80 8.01 -0.01 30.20
C SER A 80 8.06 -0.94 28.98
N PRO A 81 7.14 -1.91 28.85
CA PRO A 81 6.95 -2.62 27.58
C PRO A 81 6.79 -1.62 26.44
N ALA A 82 7.55 -1.81 25.37
CA ALA A 82 7.64 -0.84 24.28
C ALA A 82 6.88 -1.31 23.04
N ILE A 83 6.13 -0.42 22.42
CA ILE A 83 5.43 -0.61 21.15
C ILE A 83 5.96 0.43 20.15
N SER A 84 6.46 -0.03 19.01
CA SER A 84 6.93 0.81 17.92
C SER A 84 5.87 0.94 16.84
N ILE A 85 5.67 2.16 16.34
CA ILE A 85 4.79 2.46 15.22
C ILE A 85 5.62 3.19 14.17
N GLU A 86 6.33 2.39 13.35
CA GLU A 86 7.20 2.87 12.29
C GLU A 86 6.46 3.03 10.95
N GLN A 87 7.02 3.88 10.09
CA GLN A 87 6.49 4.16 8.76
C GLN A 87 6.76 3.03 7.73
N LYS A 88 7.86 2.27 7.92
CA LYS A 88 8.44 1.40 6.88
C LYS A 88 7.72 0.09 6.54
N SER A 89 6.72 -0.35 7.25
CA SER A 89 6.15 -1.69 7.04
C SER A 89 4.70 -1.67 6.56
N THR A 90 4.48 -1.41 5.28
CA THR A 90 3.24 -1.83 4.61
C THR A 90 3.25 -3.35 4.45
N SER A 91 2.18 -4.01 4.85
CA SER A 91 2.02 -5.44 4.58
C SER A 91 1.92 -5.67 3.07
N HIS A 92 2.82 -6.47 2.52
CA HIS A 92 2.75 -6.90 1.11
C HIS A 92 1.79 -8.08 0.89
N ASN A 93 0.98 -8.42 1.89
CA ASN A 93 -0.01 -9.47 1.75
C ASN A 93 -1.26 -8.91 1.06
N PRO A 94 -1.62 -9.36 -0.17
CA PRO A 94 -2.78 -8.84 -0.92
C PRO A 94 -4.12 -9.15 -0.25
N ARG A 95 -4.14 -10.01 0.77
CA ARG A 95 -5.32 -10.32 1.58
C ARG A 95 -5.47 -9.42 2.80
N SER A 96 -4.48 -8.57 3.11
CA SER A 96 -4.60 -7.60 4.18
C SER A 96 -5.39 -6.37 3.71
N THR A 97 -6.43 -6.01 4.45
CA THR A 97 -7.25 -4.81 4.22
C THR A 97 -7.28 -3.93 5.45
N VAL A 98 -7.73 -2.68 5.32
CA VAL A 98 -7.96 -1.80 6.47
C VAL A 98 -8.82 -2.50 7.52
N GLY A 99 -9.93 -3.10 7.11
CA GLY A 99 -10.84 -3.82 8.01
C GLY A 99 -10.20 -5.00 8.76
N THR A 100 -9.27 -5.74 8.12
CA THR A 100 -8.59 -6.86 8.77
C THR A 100 -7.47 -6.42 9.71
N ILE A 101 -6.75 -5.35 9.38
CA ILE A 101 -5.68 -4.82 10.24
C ILE A 101 -6.25 -4.20 11.51
N THR A 102 -7.42 -3.57 11.41
CA THR A 102 -8.12 -2.93 12.53
C THR A 102 -9.02 -3.88 13.33
N GLU A 103 -9.07 -5.16 12.94
CA GLU A 103 -9.96 -6.18 13.50
C GLU A 103 -11.47 -5.88 13.33
N ILE A 104 -11.84 -4.75 12.72
CA ILE A 104 -13.25 -4.39 12.46
C ILE A 104 -13.93 -5.47 11.63
N TYR A 105 -13.21 -6.03 10.65
CA TYR A 105 -13.74 -7.09 9.79
C TYR A 105 -14.12 -8.36 10.58
N ASP A 106 -13.41 -8.67 11.66
CA ASP A 106 -13.73 -9.82 12.51
C ASP A 106 -15.04 -9.61 13.28
N TYR A 107 -15.28 -8.39 13.77
CA TYR A 107 -16.57 -8.03 14.37
C TYR A 107 -17.70 -7.98 13.33
N LEU A 108 -17.43 -7.50 12.12
CA LEU A 108 -18.42 -7.53 11.03
C LEU A 108 -18.82 -8.96 10.68
N ARG A 109 -17.88 -9.88 10.55
CA ARG A 109 -18.17 -11.31 10.32
C ARG A 109 -19.06 -11.89 11.41
N LEU A 110 -18.80 -11.52 12.66
CA LEU A 110 -19.60 -11.95 13.81
C LEU A 110 -21.00 -11.34 13.76
N LEU A 111 -21.13 -10.05 13.45
CA LEU A 111 -22.41 -9.35 13.32
C LEU A 111 -23.30 -10.01 12.24
N PHE A 112 -22.76 -10.21 11.03
CA PHE A 112 -23.51 -10.80 9.94
C PHE A 112 -23.87 -12.27 10.19
N ALA A 113 -23.02 -13.03 10.90
CA ALA A 113 -23.32 -14.40 11.30
C ALA A 113 -24.42 -14.50 12.37
N ARG A 114 -24.54 -13.53 13.29
CA ARG A 114 -25.44 -13.57 14.44
C ARG A 114 -26.75 -12.80 14.25
N ALA A 115 -26.70 -11.70 13.51
CA ALA A 115 -27.86 -10.81 13.29
C ALA A 115 -28.33 -10.77 11.84
N GLY A 116 -27.56 -11.29 10.89
CA GLY A 116 -27.87 -11.30 9.47
C GLY A 116 -29.10 -12.11 9.11
N THR A 117 -29.77 -11.68 8.03
CA THR A 117 -30.89 -12.42 7.39
C THR A 117 -30.45 -12.81 6.00
N PRO A 118 -30.27 -14.10 5.70
CA PRO A 118 -29.89 -14.54 4.37
C PRO A 118 -31.07 -14.44 3.40
N ARG A 119 -30.78 -14.12 2.12
CA ARG A 119 -31.76 -14.05 1.05
C ARG A 119 -31.38 -14.92 -0.14
N CYS A 120 -32.40 -15.39 -0.85
CA CYS A 120 -32.18 -16.13 -2.08
C CYS A 120 -31.56 -15.23 -3.15
N PRO A 121 -30.42 -15.61 -3.76
CA PRO A 121 -29.78 -14.80 -4.79
C PRO A 121 -30.59 -14.62 -6.08
N GLU A 122 -31.61 -15.48 -6.32
CA GLU A 122 -32.40 -15.47 -7.53
C GLU A 122 -33.77 -14.84 -7.33
N HIS A 123 -34.37 -15.04 -6.15
CA HIS A 123 -35.73 -14.59 -5.87
C HIS A 123 -35.79 -13.42 -4.89
N GLY A 124 -34.70 -13.12 -4.16
CA GLY A 124 -34.68 -12.05 -3.16
C GLY A 124 -35.44 -12.36 -1.86
N GLU A 125 -36.09 -13.54 -1.80
CA GLU A 125 -36.85 -13.99 -0.62
C GLU A 125 -35.94 -14.29 0.56
N ASP A 126 -36.41 -13.96 1.76
CA ASP A 126 -35.69 -14.28 2.99
C ASP A 126 -35.63 -15.80 3.18
N LEU A 127 -34.45 -16.31 3.48
CA LEU A 127 -34.25 -17.72 3.78
C LEU A 127 -34.45 -17.92 5.28
N GLU A 128 -35.47 -18.70 5.63
CA GLU A 128 -35.77 -19.01 7.03
C GLU A 128 -35.49 -20.48 7.33
N ALA A 129 -34.90 -20.74 8.50
CA ALA A 129 -34.80 -22.09 9.06
C ALA A 129 -36.07 -22.38 9.85
N GLN A 130 -36.80 -23.38 9.46
CA GLN A 130 -38.00 -23.80 10.17
C GLN A 130 -37.67 -24.76 11.32
N THR A 131 -38.29 -24.59 12.45
CA THR A 131 -38.23 -25.58 13.54
C THR A 131 -39.15 -26.75 13.21
N ILE A 132 -38.83 -27.93 13.76
CA ILE A 132 -39.67 -29.13 13.60
C ILE A 132 -41.12 -28.83 14.01
N SER A 133 -41.34 -28.09 15.08
CA SER A 133 -42.68 -27.66 15.52
C SER A 133 -43.42 -26.87 14.42
N GLN A 134 -42.76 -25.90 13.81
CA GLN A 134 -43.36 -25.10 12.72
C GLN A 134 -43.68 -25.94 11.49
N MET A 135 -42.80 -26.93 11.14
CA MET A 135 -43.06 -27.87 10.04
C MET A 135 -44.28 -28.72 10.34
N VAL A 136 -44.40 -29.21 11.56
CA VAL A 136 -45.55 -30.00 12.02
C VAL A 136 -46.84 -29.17 11.96
N ASP A 137 -46.83 -27.97 12.51
CA ASP A 137 -47.97 -27.04 12.53
C ASP A 137 -48.46 -26.74 11.11
N GLN A 138 -47.51 -26.54 10.16
CA GLN A 138 -47.84 -26.26 8.77
C GLN A 138 -48.49 -27.48 8.07
N VAL A 139 -48.02 -28.70 8.36
CA VAL A 139 -48.62 -29.92 7.83
C VAL A 139 -49.97 -30.20 8.47
N MET A 140 -50.11 -29.94 9.78
CA MET A 140 -51.39 -30.09 10.49
C MET A 140 -52.44 -29.04 10.07
N ALA A 141 -52.03 -27.90 9.54
CA ALA A 141 -52.95 -26.89 8.96
C ALA A 141 -53.54 -27.30 7.59
N LEU A 142 -53.05 -28.40 6.97
CA LEU A 142 -53.60 -28.91 5.72
C LEU A 142 -55.01 -29.53 5.95
N PRO A 143 -55.85 -29.59 4.92
CA PRO A 143 -57.19 -30.17 5.05
C PRO A 143 -57.19 -31.59 5.60
N GLU A 144 -58.06 -31.86 6.55
CA GLU A 144 -58.23 -33.18 7.14
C GLU A 144 -58.52 -34.27 6.04
N GLY A 145 -57.82 -35.39 6.14
CA GLY A 145 -57.93 -36.44 5.13
C GLY A 145 -56.90 -36.39 4.01
N SER A 146 -56.11 -35.35 3.88
CA SER A 146 -55.03 -35.25 2.88
C SER A 146 -54.03 -36.40 3.06
N LYS A 147 -53.70 -37.08 1.93
CA LYS A 147 -52.72 -38.18 1.91
C LYS A 147 -51.35 -37.68 1.50
N LEU A 148 -50.39 -37.82 2.34
CA LEU A 148 -49.07 -37.27 2.21
C LEU A 148 -47.99 -38.34 2.29
N MET A 149 -46.88 -38.14 1.59
CA MET A 149 -45.62 -38.84 1.86
C MET A 149 -44.58 -37.81 2.36
N LEU A 150 -43.93 -38.13 3.50
CA LEU A 150 -42.78 -37.37 3.95
C LEU A 150 -41.54 -37.99 3.33
N LEU A 151 -40.81 -37.21 2.60
CA LEU A 151 -39.63 -37.58 1.82
C LEU A 151 -38.36 -36.93 2.34
N ALA A 152 -37.26 -37.68 2.31
CA ALA A 152 -35.90 -37.17 2.55
C ALA A 152 -35.11 -37.15 1.23
N PRO A 153 -34.85 -36.01 0.59
CA PRO A 153 -34.10 -35.91 -0.65
C PRO A 153 -32.62 -36.15 -0.42
N VAL A 154 -32.12 -37.35 -0.68
CA VAL A 154 -30.71 -37.75 -0.44
C VAL A 154 -29.79 -37.55 -1.63
N VAL A 155 -30.37 -37.53 -2.86
CA VAL A 155 -29.67 -37.20 -4.12
C VAL A 155 -30.49 -36.22 -4.91
N SER A 156 -29.90 -35.11 -5.35
CA SER A 156 -30.53 -34.16 -6.26
C SER A 156 -29.61 -33.87 -7.44
N GLY A 157 -30.09 -34.20 -8.65
CA GLY A 157 -29.47 -33.90 -9.94
C GLY A 157 -28.06 -34.49 -10.15
N ARG A 158 -27.71 -35.60 -9.48
CA ARG A 158 -26.37 -36.19 -9.56
C ARG A 158 -26.32 -37.41 -10.47
N LYS A 159 -25.25 -37.52 -11.27
CA LYS A 159 -24.99 -38.71 -12.10
C LYS A 159 -24.41 -39.83 -11.23
N GLY A 160 -24.75 -41.07 -11.52
CA GLY A 160 -24.21 -42.25 -10.87
C GLY A 160 -25.20 -43.39 -10.75
N GLU A 161 -24.73 -44.61 -10.52
CA GLU A 161 -25.55 -45.80 -10.27
C GLU A 161 -26.13 -45.80 -8.85
N HIS A 162 -25.60 -45.04 -7.92
CA HIS A 162 -26.01 -44.88 -6.50
C HIS A 162 -26.23 -46.19 -5.71
N LEU A 163 -25.59 -47.28 -6.13
CA LEU A 163 -25.79 -48.63 -5.53
C LEU A 163 -25.44 -48.69 -4.05
N GLN A 164 -24.32 -48.06 -3.66
CA GLN A 164 -23.88 -48.05 -2.25
C GLN A 164 -24.87 -47.31 -1.36
N LEU A 165 -25.33 -46.13 -1.77
CA LEU A 165 -26.32 -45.35 -1.03
C LEU A 165 -27.63 -46.10 -0.89
N LEU A 166 -28.14 -46.73 -1.97
CA LEU A 166 -29.35 -47.51 -1.92
C LEU A 166 -29.24 -48.74 -1.01
N ALA A 167 -28.07 -49.40 -0.98
CA ALA A 167 -27.77 -50.48 -0.06
C ALA A 167 -27.70 -50.02 1.41
N GLU A 168 -27.12 -48.84 1.68
CA GLU A 168 -27.06 -48.25 3.03
C GLU A 168 -28.46 -47.89 3.55
N LEU A 169 -29.30 -47.26 2.71
CA LEU A 169 -30.68 -46.92 3.04
C LEU A 169 -31.52 -48.16 3.38
N ARG A 170 -31.34 -49.22 2.62
CA ARG A 170 -31.99 -50.53 2.88
C ARG A 170 -31.50 -51.13 4.19
N ALA A 171 -30.21 -51.07 4.48
CA ALA A 171 -29.65 -51.58 5.74
C ALA A 171 -30.16 -50.79 6.96
N GLN A 172 -30.53 -49.51 6.78
CA GLN A 172 -31.17 -48.69 7.83
C GLN A 172 -32.65 -48.97 8.00
N GLY A 173 -33.25 -49.86 7.17
CA GLY A 173 -34.63 -50.33 7.33
C GLY A 173 -35.67 -49.57 6.52
N PHE A 174 -35.24 -48.65 5.59
CA PHE A 174 -36.18 -47.99 4.70
C PHE A 174 -36.65 -48.96 3.60
N VAL A 175 -37.96 -48.89 3.27
CA VAL A 175 -38.61 -49.81 2.34
C VAL A 175 -38.74 -49.21 0.94
N ARG A 176 -38.94 -47.89 0.84
CA ARG A 176 -39.26 -47.22 -0.44
C ARG A 176 -38.46 -45.95 -0.64
N ALA A 177 -38.18 -45.68 -1.91
CA ALA A 177 -37.65 -44.41 -2.35
C ALA A 177 -38.42 -43.88 -3.57
N MET A 178 -38.52 -42.57 -3.69
CA MET A 178 -38.96 -41.92 -4.90
C MET A 178 -37.72 -41.64 -5.76
N ILE A 179 -37.62 -42.26 -6.91
CA ILE A 179 -36.49 -42.11 -7.85
C ILE A 179 -37.06 -41.53 -9.14
N ASP A 180 -36.55 -40.37 -9.54
CA ASP A 180 -37.00 -39.64 -10.76
C ASP A 180 -38.53 -39.47 -10.82
N GLY A 181 -39.17 -39.22 -9.68
CA GLY A 181 -40.63 -39.02 -9.55
C GLY A 181 -41.43 -40.29 -9.43
N GLN A 182 -40.83 -41.48 -9.43
CA GLN A 182 -41.53 -42.78 -9.26
C GLN A 182 -41.19 -43.41 -7.92
N VAL A 183 -42.23 -43.86 -7.20
CA VAL A 183 -42.05 -44.58 -5.93
C VAL A 183 -41.74 -46.05 -6.22
N ILE A 184 -40.57 -46.52 -5.82
CA ILE A 184 -40.05 -47.87 -6.06
C ILE A 184 -39.66 -48.49 -4.71
N GLU A 185 -39.89 -49.81 -4.55
CA GLU A 185 -39.38 -50.53 -3.38
C GLU A 185 -37.87 -50.74 -3.50
N LEU A 186 -37.14 -50.45 -2.40
CA LEU A 186 -35.66 -50.51 -2.40
C LEU A 186 -35.12 -51.91 -2.72
N ASP A 187 -35.92 -52.98 -2.48
CA ASP A 187 -35.59 -54.35 -2.83
C ASP A 187 -35.63 -54.61 -4.34
N ASP A 188 -36.43 -53.85 -5.09
CA ASP A 188 -36.65 -54.02 -6.53
C ASP A 188 -35.82 -53.03 -7.37
N VAL A 189 -35.02 -52.14 -6.74
CA VAL A 189 -34.23 -51.14 -7.45
C VAL A 189 -33.08 -51.77 -8.23
N ARG A 190 -33.05 -51.55 -9.55
CA ARG A 190 -31.91 -51.92 -10.41
C ARG A 190 -30.90 -50.82 -10.44
N PRO A 191 -29.59 -51.12 -10.80
CA PRO A 191 -28.58 -50.08 -10.99
C PRO A 191 -29.09 -48.97 -11.88
N LEU A 192 -28.96 -47.71 -11.44
CA LEU A 192 -29.40 -46.54 -12.21
C LEU A 192 -28.41 -46.23 -13.35
N ASP A 193 -28.84 -45.49 -14.37
CA ASP A 193 -27.96 -45.12 -15.49
C ASP A 193 -26.88 -44.16 -15.02
N LYS A 194 -25.61 -44.59 -15.04
CA LYS A 194 -24.44 -43.79 -14.60
C LYS A 194 -24.25 -42.47 -15.34
N ASN A 195 -24.81 -42.35 -16.54
CA ASN A 195 -24.65 -41.14 -17.39
C ASN A 195 -25.80 -40.15 -17.24
N ARG A 196 -26.91 -40.54 -16.63
CA ARG A 196 -28.10 -39.70 -16.40
C ARG A 196 -28.03 -39.06 -15.00
N LYS A 197 -28.61 -37.89 -14.86
CA LYS A 197 -28.84 -37.26 -13.54
C LYS A 197 -30.06 -37.89 -12.91
N HIS A 198 -29.96 -38.21 -11.62
CA HIS A 198 -31.04 -38.84 -10.84
C HIS A 198 -31.38 -37.96 -9.63
N ASP A 199 -32.67 -37.99 -9.27
CA ASP A 199 -33.20 -37.43 -8.03
C ASP A 199 -33.73 -38.61 -7.21
N ILE A 200 -33.20 -38.79 -5.97
CA ILE A 200 -33.54 -39.86 -5.06
C ILE A 200 -34.01 -39.27 -3.74
N SER A 201 -35.24 -39.54 -3.36
CA SER A 201 -35.83 -39.16 -2.08
C SER A 201 -36.33 -40.41 -1.34
N VAL A 202 -35.90 -40.59 -0.08
CA VAL A 202 -36.35 -41.72 0.76
C VAL A 202 -37.76 -41.43 1.27
N VAL A 203 -38.66 -42.37 1.18
CA VAL A 203 -39.99 -42.28 1.80
C VAL A 203 -39.85 -42.62 3.29
N VAL A 204 -39.89 -41.58 4.15
CA VAL A 204 -39.75 -41.75 5.59
C VAL A 204 -41.07 -42.15 6.22
N ASP A 205 -42.17 -41.49 5.86
CA ASP A 205 -43.50 -41.81 6.38
C ASP A 205 -44.62 -41.58 5.33
N ARG A 206 -45.72 -42.27 5.51
CA ARG A 206 -46.95 -42.08 4.75
C ARG A 206 -48.07 -41.75 5.72
N ILE A 207 -48.68 -40.58 5.55
CA ILE A 207 -49.54 -39.99 6.55
C ILE A 207 -50.87 -39.58 5.89
N LYS A 208 -51.95 -39.76 6.63
CA LYS A 208 -53.24 -39.14 6.32
C LYS A 208 -53.49 -38.10 7.43
N VAL A 209 -53.63 -36.84 7.08
CA VAL A 209 -53.83 -35.74 8.02
C VAL A 209 -55.08 -35.97 8.88
N ARG A 210 -54.93 -35.97 10.18
CA ARG A 210 -55.97 -36.09 11.22
C ARG A 210 -55.46 -35.57 12.54
N ASP A 211 -56.33 -35.26 13.46
CA ASP A 211 -55.92 -34.82 14.82
C ASP A 211 -55.06 -35.87 15.54
N GLY A 212 -54.08 -35.42 16.36
CA GLY A 212 -53.25 -36.28 17.21
C GLY A 212 -52.07 -36.94 16.49
N LEU A 213 -51.62 -36.40 15.37
CA LEU A 213 -50.45 -36.87 14.63
C LEU A 213 -49.17 -36.07 14.91
N GLU A 214 -49.22 -35.04 15.74
CA GLU A 214 -48.14 -34.08 15.97
C GLU A 214 -46.84 -34.77 16.38
N GLN A 215 -46.90 -35.70 17.37
CA GLN A 215 -45.72 -36.41 17.83
C GLN A 215 -45.09 -37.29 16.75
N ARG A 216 -45.90 -38.04 15.99
CA ARG A 216 -45.44 -38.91 14.91
C ARG A 216 -44.84 -38.11 13.76
N LEU A 217 -45.44 -36.98 13.42
CA LEU A 217 -44.90 -36.03 12.42
C LEU A 217 -43.55 -35.49 12.85
N ALA A 218 -43.43 -35.09 14.11
CA ALA A 218 -42.19 -34.60 14.67
C ALA A 218 -41.04 -35.62 14.57
N GLU A 219 -41.29 -36.87 14.95
CA GLU A 219 -40.34 -38.00 14.86
C GLU A 219 -39.96 -38.28 13.37
N SER A 220 -40.96 -38.24 12.48
CA SER A 220 -40.74 -38.46 11.06
C SER A 220 -39.95 -37.31 10.41
N PHE A 221 -40.23 -36.05 10.78
CA PHE A 221 -39.43 -34.90 10.34
C PHE A 221 -38.00 -34.98 10.85
N GLU A 222 -37.79 -35.34 12.13
CA GLU A 222 -36.46 -35.50 12.70
C GLU A 222 -35.66 -36.55 11.91
N THR A 223 -36.26 -37.66 11.57
CA THR A 223 -35.66 -38.70 10.74
C THR A 223 -35.35 -38.20 9.32
N ALA A 224 -36.31 -37.54 8.68
CA ALA A 224 -36.13 -37.02 7.32
C ALA A 224 -35.01 -35.96 7.23
N LEU A 225 -35.00 -35.02 8.18
CA LEU A 225 -34.00 -33.99 8.27
C LEU A 225 -32.59 -34.55 8.55
N GLY A 226 -32.51 -35.61 9.40
CA GLY A 226 -31.24 -36.28 9.68
C GLY A 226 -30.65 -37.00 8.45
N LEU A 227 -31.52 -37.62 7.60
CA LEU A 227 -31.08 -38.30 6.40
C LEU A 227 -30.67 -37.40 5.25
N ALA A 228 -31.40 -36.31 5.06
CA ALA A 228 -31.26 -35.41 3.92
C ALA A 228 -30.64 -34.07 4.33
N ASP A 229 -29.78 -34.11 5.32
CA ASP A 229 -28.89 -32.99 5.67
C ASP A 229 -29.67 -31.69 5.98
N GLY A 230 -30.83 -31.86 6.68
CA GLY A 230 -31.68 -30.76 7.14
C GLY A 230 -32.79 -30.37 6.17
N VAL A 231 -33.07 -31.14 5.13
CA VAL A 231 -34.17 -30.91 4.19
C VAL A 231 -35.18 -32.04 4.26
N ALA A 232 -36.47 -31.73 4.26
CA ALA A 232 -37.58 -32.69 4.14
C ALA A 232 -38.58 -32.18 3.12
N MET A 233 -39.31 -33.07 2.49
CA MET A 233 -40.29 -32.73 1.47
C MET A 233 -41.60 -33.45 1.74
N VAL A 234 -42.72 -32.80 1.62
CA VAL A 234 -44.04 -33.38 1.73
C VAL A 234 -44.65 -33.45 0.33
N HIS A 235 -44.83 -34.65 -0.15
CA HIS A 235 -45.44 -34.96 -1.47
C HIS A 235 -46.92 -35.34 -1.32
N PHE A 236 -47.79 -34.74 -2.13
CA PHE A 236 -49.22 -35.04 -2.15
C PHE A 236 -49.53 -36.28 -3.02
N MET A 237 -50.04 -37.35 -2.39
CA MET A 237 -50.29 -38.61 -3.09
C MET A 237 -51.47 -38.56 -4.06
N ASP A 238 -52.35 -37.59 -3.93
CA ASP A 238 -53.55 -37.43 -4.75
C ASP A 238 -53.27 -36.55 -5.99
N GLY A 239 -52.05 -36.06 -6.18
CA GLY A 239 -51.57 -35.37 -7.41
C GLY A 239 -52.14 -33.98 -7.69
N ASP A 240 -52.92 -33.41 -6.77
CA ASP A 240 -53.65 -32.17 -6.96
C ASP A 240 -52.91 -30.92 -6.51
N ARG A 241 -51.67 -31.02 -5.96
CA ARG A 241 -50.91 -29.93 -5.39
C ARG A 241 -49.41 -30.16 -5.54
N ASP A 242 -48.65 -29.04 -5.64
CA ASP A 242 -47.20 -29.04 -5.64
C ASP A 242 -46.63 -29.51 -4.30
N ASP A 243 -45.47 -30.16 -4.34
CA ASP A 243 -44.75 -30.62 -3.14
C ASP A 243 -44.34 -29.43 -2.26
N ILE A 244 -44.44 -29.63 -0.94
CA ILE A 244 -44.01 -28.63 0.03
C ILE A 244 -42.59 -29.02 0.54
N ALA A 245 -41.62 -28.16 0.30
CA ALA A 245 -40.27 -28.32 0.84
C ALA A 245 -40.16 -27.66 2.22
N PHE A 246 -39.59 -28.39 3.16
CA PHE A 246 -39.24 -27.93 4.52
C PHE A 246 -37.75 -27.99 4.71
N SER A 247 -37.21 -27.01 5.41
CA SER A 247 -35.78 -26.99 5.71
C SER A 247 -35.53 -26.55 7.14
N ALA A 248 -34.79 -27.35 7.88
CA ALA A 248 -34.18 -26.93 9.13
C ALA A 248 -32.96 -26.00 8.92
N ARG A 249 -32.59 -25.81 7.65
CA ARG A 249 -31.58 -24.89 7.17
C ARG A 249 -32.25 -23.69 6.49
N PHE A 250 -31.45 -22.62 6.24
CA PHE A 250 -31.92 -21.49 5.47
C PHE A 250 -32.17 -21.88 3.99
N ALA A 251 -33.42 -22.03 3.59
CA ALA A 251 -33.79 -22.45 2.23
C ALA A 251 -34.84 -21.53 1.61
N CYS A 252 -34.71 -21.33 0.30
CA CYS A 252 -35.69 -20.58 -0.50
C CYS A 252 -36.96 -21.40 -0.75
N PRO A 253 -38.14 -20.88 -0.44
CA PRO A 253 -39.40 -21.62 -0.67
C PRO A 253 -39.72 -21.77 -2.16
N VAL A 254 -39.12 -20.96 -3.04
CA VAL A 254 -39.43 -20.97 -4.48
C VAL A 254 -38.53 -21.93 -5.26
N CYS A 255 -37.20 -21.88 -5.08
CA CYS A 255 -36.29 -22.69 -5.89
C CYS A 255 -35.51 -23.75 -5.10
N GLY A 256 -35.73 -23.88 -3.78
CA GLY A 256 -35.01 -24.82 -2.93
C GLY A 256 -33.55 -24.51 -2.71
N TYR A 257 -33.07 -23.33 -3.16
CA TYR A 257 -31.70 -22.88 -2.85
C TYR A 257 -31.53 -22.79 -1.35
N SER A 258 -30.53 -23.47 -0.81
CA SER A 258 -30.27 -23.51 0.63
C SER A 258 -28.84 -23.17 0.95
N ILE A 259 -28.64 -22.52 2.08
CA ILE A 259 -27.32 -22.23 2.64
C ILE A 259 -27.14 -22.95 3.99
N PRO A 260 -25.90 -23.33 4.33
CA PRO A 260 -25.62 -23.88 5.65
C PRO A 260 -25.86 -22.84 6.73
N GLU A 261 -25.75 -23.26 8.01
CA GLU A 261 -25.83 -22.34 9.13
C GLU A 261 -24.86 -21.16 8.96
N LEU A 262 -25.33 -19.95 9.34
CA LEU A 262 -24.51 -18.74 9.26
C LEU A 262 -23.40 -18.78 10.32
N GLU A 263 -22.18 -19.01 9.87
CA GLU A 263 -20.98 -19.03 10.70
C GLU A 263 -20.03 -17.89 10.30
N PRO A 264 -19.26 -17.30 11.26
CA PRO A 264 -18.30 -16.24 10.95
C PRO A 264 -17.29 -16.59 9.85
N ARG A 265 -16.92 -17.90 9.71
CA ARG A 265 -16.00 -18.35 8.65
C ARG A 265 -16.57 -18.19 7.24
N MET A 266 -17.88 -18.21 7.08
CA MET A 266 -18.57 -17.99 5.80
C MET A 266 -18.36 -16.57 5.26
N PHE A 267 -18.11 -15.62 6.12
CA PHE A 267 -17.85 -14.21 5.79
C PHE A 267 -16.35 -13.89 5.71
N SER A 268 -15.47 -14.89 5.78
CA SER A 268 -14.02 -14.70 5.69
C SER A 268 -13.52 -14.99 4.27
N PHE A 269 -12.98 -13.99 3.61
CA PHE A 269 -12.30 -14.20 2.33
C PHE A 269 -10.92 -14.89 2.45
N ASN A 270 -10.41 -15.08 3.67
CA ASN A 270 -9.20 -15.86 3.96
C ASN A 270 -9.50 -17.33 4.27
N ASN A 271 -10.77 -17.73 4.29
CA ASN A 271 -11.20 -19.09 4.55
C ASN A 271 -11.89 -19.67 3.29
N PRO A 272 -11.58 -20.89 2.87
CA PRO A 272 -12.23 -21.53 1.71
C PRO A 272 -13.75 -21.58 1.77
N ALA A 273 -14.35 -21.59 2.98
CA ALA A 273 -15.80 -21.56 3.16
C ALA A 273 -16.45 -20.24 2.73
N GLY A 274 -15.70 -19.13 2.82
CA GLY A 274 -16.20 -17.79 2.48
C GLY A 274 -15.56 -17.16 1.25
N ALA A 275 -14.36 -17.60 0.87
CA ALA A 275 -13.61 -17.03 -0.25
C ALA A 275 -14.28 -17.31 -1.61
N CYS A 276 -14.32 -16.34 -2.50
CA CYS A 276 -14.73 -16.54 -3.88
C CYS A 276 -13.84 -17.60 -4.55
N PRO A 277 -14.41 -18.68 -5.13
CA PRO A 277 -13.62 -19.77 -5.70
C PRO A 277 -12.84 -19.37 -6.96
N THR A 278 -13.24 -18.31 -7.67
CA THR A 278 -12.59 -17.84 -8.90
C THR A 278 -11.31 -17.06 -8.61
N CYS A 279 -11.33 -16.15 -7.64
CA CYS A 279 -10.19 -15.31 -7.28
C CYS A 279 -9.52 -15.72 -5.96
N ASP A 280 -9.95 -16.83 -5.36
CA ASP A 280 -9.44 -17.34 -4.08
C ASP A 280 -9.40 -16.27 -2.96
N GLY A 281 -10.44 -15.44 -2.91
CA GLY A 281 -10.58 -14.38 -1.92
C GLY A 281 -9.73 -13.12 -2.17
N LEU A 282 -9.08 -12.99 -3.32
CA LEU A 282 -8.29 -11.79 -3.67
C LEU A 282 -9.15 -10.61 -4.13
N GLY A 283 -10.36 -10.89 -4.63
CA GLY A 283 -11.26 -9.86 -5.19
C GLY A 283 -10.88 -9.39 -6.59
N VAL A 284 -9.71 -9.78 -7.06
CA VAL A 284 -9.14 -9.36 -8.34
C VAL A 284 -8.60 -10.54 -9.12
N GLU A 285 -8.56 -10.40 -10.43
CA GLU A 285 -7.92 -11.33 -11.34
C GLU A 285 -6.74 -10.67 -12.02
N GLN A 286 -5.61 -11.37 -12.06
CA GLN A 286 -4.43 -10.94 -12.79
C GLN A 286 -4.44 -11.54 -14.20
N PHE A 287 -4.26 -10.70 -15.19
CA PHE A 287 -4.15 -11.14 -16.58
C PHE A 287 -3.04 -10.38 -17.31
N PHE A 288 -2.46 -11.00 -18.32
CA PHE A 288 -1.54 -10.30 -19.21
C PHE A 288 -2.35 -9.41 -20.15
N ASP A 289 -2.08 -8.12 -20.07
CA ASP A 289 -2.84 -7.08 -20.77
C ASP A 289 -2.26 -6.87 -22.18
N PRO A 290 -3.04 -7.12 -23.22
CA PRO A 290 -2.62 -6.86 -24.59
C PRO A 290 -2.20 -5.40 -24.86
N ASP A 291 -2.86 -4.42 -24.23
CA ASP A 291 -2.59 -3.00 -24.44
C ASP A 291 -1.24 -2.60 -23.82
N LYS A 292 -0.86 -3.19 -22.70
CA LYS A 292 0.48 -3.02 -22.12
C LYS A 292 1.56 -3.72 -22.93
N LEU A 293 1.23 -4.81 -23.60
CA LEU A 293 2.16 -5.56 -24.44
C LEU A 293 2.42 -4.82 -25.77
N ILE A 294 1.35 -4.27 -26.38
CA ILE A 294 1.37 -3.56 -27.65
C ILE A 294 1.43 -2.05 -27.41
N SER A 295 2.58 -1.60 -26.95
CA SER A 295 2.77 -0.18 -26.62
C SER A 295 2.86 0.75 -27.83
N HIS A 296 3.29 0.21 -28.99
CA HIS A 296 3.57 0.93 -30.24
C HIS A 296 2.88 0.22 -31.40
N PRO A 297 1.55 0.40 -31.58
CA PRO A 297 0.78 -0.31 -32.61
C PRO A 297 1.17 0.08 -34.05
N GLU A 298 1.91 1.17 -34.22
CA GLU A 298 2.51 1.60 -35.47
C GLU A 298 3.68 0.72 -35.93
N LEU A 299 4.31 -0.05 -35.02
CA LEU A 299 5.38 -1.00 -35.32
C LEU A 299 4.81 -2.33 -35.81
N SER A 300 5.59 -3.01 -36.66
CA SER A 300 5.30 -4.37 -37.13
C SER A 300 5.86 -5.44 -36.14
N LEU A 301 5.46 -6.70 -36.30
CA LEU A 301 6.02 -7.84 -35.58
C LEU A 301 7.53 -7.98 -35.79
N ALA A 302 8.00 -7.71 -37.01
CA ALA A 302 9.42 -7.75 -37.36
C ALA A 302 10.23 -6.62 -36.72
N GLU A 303 9.64 -5.45 -36.52
CA GLU A 303 10.24 -4.29 -35.86
C GLU A 303 10.20 -4.36 -34.35
N GLY A 304 9.44 -5.30 -33.79
CA GLY A 304 9.43 -5.57 -32.36
C GLY A 304 8.29 -4.93 -31.59
N VAL A 305 7.11 -4.81 -32.19
CA VAL A 305 5.87 -4.40 -31.47
C VAL A 305 5.63 -5.25 -30.21
N ILE A 306 6.02 -6.52 -30.25
CA ILE A 306 6.04 -7.40 -29.09
C ILE A 306 7.49 -7.64 -28.67
N LYS A 307 7.90 -7.05 -27.55
CA LYS A 307 9.26 -7.15 -27.04
C LYS A 307 9.67 -8.59 -26.76
N GLY A 308 10.83 -8.99 -27.29
CA GLY A 308 11.35 -10.36 -27.15
C GLY A 308 10.78 -11.36 -28.14
N TRP A 309 9.90 -10.94 -29.07
CA TRP A 309 9.35 -11.73 -30.17
C TRP A 309 9.77 -11.16 -31.54
N ASP A 310 10.79 -10.33 -31.56
CA ASP A 310 11.34 -9.69 -32.76
C ASP A 310 12.53 -10.47 -33.36
N ARG A 311 13.12 -9.93 -34.41
CA ARG A 311 14.28 -10.53 -35.13
C ARG A 311 15.48 -10.86 -34.23
N ARG A 312 15.61 -10.23 -33.06
CA ARG A 312 16.70 -10.49 -32.10
C ARG A 312 16.49 -11.80 -31.36
N SER A 313 15.26 -12.27 -31.23
CA SER A 313 14.93 -13.55 -30.60
C SER A 313 14.63 -14.61 -31.68
N VAL A 314 15.66 -15.26 -32.19
CA VAL A 314 15.57 -16.20 -33.32
C VAL A 314 14.50 -17.28 -33.10
N TYR A 315 14.36 -17.79 -31.87
CA TYR A 315 13.39 -18.85 -31.54
C TYR A 315 11.96 -18.37 -31.72
N TYR A 316 11.56 -17.29 -31.02
CA TYR A 316 10.19 -16.77 -31.06
C TYR A 316 9.85 -16.13 -32.41
N PHE A 317 10.83 -15.47 -33.03
CA PHE A 317 10.61 -14.88 -34.35
C PHE A 317 10.33 -15.94 -35.41
N ASN A 318 11.03 -17.07 -35.39
CA ASN A 318 10.75 -18.19 -36.31
C ASN A 318 9.37 -18.82 -36.07
N GLN A 319 8.87 -18.84 -34.85
CA GLN A 319 7.50 -19.26 -34.57
C GLN A 319 6.49 -18.29 -35.22
N LEU A 320 6.65 -16.99 -35.03
CA LEU A 320 5.79 -15.99 -35.66
C LEU A 320 5.84 -16.06 -37.19
N LYS A 321 7.02 -16.37 -37.75
CA LYS A 321 7.17 -16.55 -39.20
C LYS A 321 6.35 -17.73 -39.70
N ALA A 322 6.40 -18.88 -39.04
CA ALA A 322 5.59 -20.05 -39.39
C ALA A 322 4.09 -19.75 -39.30
N VAL A 323 3.68 -19.02 -38.26
CA VAL A 323 2.27 -18.58 -38.09
C VAL A 323 1.84 -17.67 -39.22
N ALA A 324 2.66 -16.66 -39.55
CA ALA A 324 2.38 -15.71 -40.64
C ALA A 324 2.30 -16.39 -42.02
N GLU A 325 3.19 -17.36 -42.30
CA GLU A 325 3.15 -18.18 -43.52
C GLU A 325 1.88 -19.05 -43.58
N HIS A 326 1.45 -19.66 -42.48
CA HIS A 326 0.28 -20.51 -42.41
C HIS A 326 -1.02 -19.72 -42.65
N TYR A 327 -1.18 -18.56 -41.97
CA TYR A 327 -2.38 -17.72 -42.07
C TYR A 327 -2.29 -16.65 -43.16
N ARG A 328 -1.17 -16.60 -43.94
CA ARG A 328 -0.96 -15.73 -45.09
C ARG A 328 -0.99 -14.23 -44.82
N PHE A 329 -0.42 -13.81 -43.67
CA PHE A 329 -0.16 -12.40 -43.39
C PHE A 329 1.35 -12.10 -43.38
N THR A 330 1.75 -10.82 -43.37
CA THR A 330 3.16 -10.45 -43.35
C THR A 330 3.60 -9.91 -42.02
N LEU A 331 4.81 -10.25 -41.58
CA LEU A 331 5.40 -9.76 -40.32
C LEU A 331 5.80 -8.29 -40.37
N GLU A 332 5.86 -7.70 -41.56
CA GLU A 332 6.22 -6.31 -41.81
C GLU A 332 5.00 -5.36 -41.75
N THR A 333 3.79 -5.89 -41.68
CA THR A 333 2.56 -5.08 -41.54
C THR A 333 2.51 -4.47 -40.15
N PRO A 334 2.30 -3.14 -40.00
CA PRO A 334 2.08 -2.51 -38.71
C PRO A 334 0.96 -3.21 -37.94
N TRP A 335 1.12 -3.34 -36.63
CA TRP A 335 0.16 -4.07 -35.78
C TRP A 335 -1.28 -3.55 -35.91
N GLN A 336 -1.44 -2.25 -35.98
CA GLN A 336 -2.74 -1.60 -36.14
C GLN A 336 -3.44 -1.95 -37.44
N ASP A 337 -2.68 -2.30 -38.51
CA ASP A 337 -3.18 -2.61 -39.84
C ASP A 337 -3.43 -4.11 -40.04
N LEU A 338 -2.99 -4.96 -39.10
CA LEU A 338 -3.32 -6.40 -39.11
C LEU A 338 -4.82 -6.60 -38.86
N ALA A 339 -5.41 -7.57 -39.53
CA ALA A 339 -6.81 -7.93 -39.29
C ALA A 339 -7.01 -8.45 -37.86
N ARG A 340 -8.21 -8.27 -37.30
CA ARG A 340 -8.48 -8.65 -35.91
C ARG A 340 -8.19 -10.13 -35.64
N HIS A 341 -8.58 -11.03 -36.56
CA HIS A 341 -8.34 -12.47 -36.42
C HIS A 341 -6.83 -12.80 -36.42
N GLU A 342 -6.00 -12.08 -37.20
CA GLU A 342 -4.53 -12.26 -37.25
C GLU A 342 -3.90 -11.84 -35.90
N ARG A 343 -4.34 -10.71 -35.35
CA ARG A 343 -3.94 -10.24 -34.01
C ARG A 343 -4.35 -11.21 -32.92
N ASP A 344 -5.57 -11.75 -32.98
CA ASP A 344 -6.08 -12.73 -32.03
C ASP A 344 -5.28 -14.05 -32.07
N ILE A 345 -4.90 -14.53 -33.26
CA ILE A 345 -4.04 -15.70 -33.41
C ILE A 345 -2.65 -15.45 -32.80
N VAL A 346 -2.03 -14.32 -33.08
CA VAL A 346 -0.72 -13.98 -32.51
C VAL A 346 -0.81 -13.93 -30.97
N LEU A 347 -1.83 -13.28 -30.43
CA LEU A 347 -1.96 -13.09 -28.97
C LEU A 347 -2.42 -14.36 -28.26
N GLN A 348 -3.43 -15.06 -28.75
CA GLN A 348 -4.11 -16.15 -28.05
C GLN A 348 -3.73 -17.56 -28.53
N GLY A 349 -3.11 -17.64 -29.73
CA GLY A 349 -2.72 -18.91 -30.36
C GLY A 349 -3.66 -19.39 -31.45
N SER A 350 -3.28 -20.49 -32.12
CA SER A 350 -4.03 -21.09 -33.24
C SER A 350 -5.20 -22.00 -32.82
N GLY A 351 -5.48 -22.11 -31.52
CA GLY A 351 -6.49 -23.03 -31.00
C GLY A 351 -6.15 -24.48 -31.27
N GLY A 352 -6.94 -25.13 -32.13
CA GLY A 352 -6.71 -26.53 -32.51
C GLY A 352 -5.99 -26.73 -33.84
N ASP A 353 -5.63 -25.66 -34.55
CA ASP A 353 -4.95 -25.73 -35.84
C ASP A 353 -3.46 -26.02 -35.67
N ASP A 354 -3.02 -27.16 -36.26
CA ASP A 354 -1.61 -27.55 -36.26
C ASP A 354 -0.82 -26.74 -37.31
N ILE A 355 0.30 -26.17 -36.90
CA ILE A 355 1.21 -25.39 -37.73
C ILE A 355 2.57 -26.09 -37.79
N ALA A 356 3.17 -26.13 -38.98
CA ALA A 356 4.47 -26.74 -39.20
C ALA A 356 5.60 -25.80 -38.73
N PHE A 357 6.24 -26.13 -37.60
CA PHE A 357 7.37 -25.39 -37.06
C PHE A 357 8.69 -26.10 -37.37
N THR A 358 9.67 -25.35 -37.86
CA THR A 358 11.00 -25.88 -38.15
C THR A 358 12.00 -25.51 -37.03
N TYR A 359 12.53 -26.53 -36.39
CA TYR A 359 13.53 -26.41 -35.30
C TYR A 359 14.90 -26.88 -35.80
N VAL A 360 15.97 -26.34 -35.20
CA VAL A 360 17.33 -26.85 -35.40
C VAL A 360 17.70 -27.67 -34.17
N ASN A 361 17.97 -28.96 -34.37
CA ASN A 361 18.40 -29.81 -33.24
C ASN A 361 19.86 -29.57 -32.86
N ASP A 362 20.31 -30.16 -31.74
CA ASP A 362 21.67 -30.00 -31.21
C ASP A 362 22.81 -30.43 -32.21
N ARG A 363 22.43 -31.15 -33.26
CA ARG A 363 23.37 -31.62 -34.35
C ARG A 363 23.28 -30.69 -35.59
N GLY A 364 22.60 -29.53 -35.47
CA GLY A 364 22.48 -28.57 -36.57
C GLY A 364 21.48 -28.99 -37.71
N LYS A 365 20.74 -30.10 -37.53
CA LYS A 365 19.80 -30.58 -38.55
C LYS A 365 18.41 -29.95 -38.32
N LYS A 366 17.79 -29.46 -39.42
CA LYS A 366 16.41 -28.94 -39.39
C LYS A 366 15.42 -30.10 -39.23
N VAL A 367 14.54 -30.00 -38.27
CA VAL A 367 13.43 -30.92 -37.97
C VAL A 367 12.12 -30.13 -37.95
N THR A 368 11.15 -30.53 -38.76
CA THR A 368 9.80 -29.93 -38.76
C THR A 368 8.90 -30.76 -37.87
N ARG A 369 8.11 -30.08 -37.01
CA ARG A 369 7.08 -30.67 -36.17
C ARG A 369 5.79 -29.88 -36.34
N GLU A 370 4.67 -30.59 -36.41
CA GLU A 370 3.35 -29.98 -36.45
C GLU A 370 2.74 -29.97 -35.06
N HIS A 371 2.29 -28.83 -34.62
CA HIS A 371 1.56 -28.63 -33.37
C HIS A 371 0.87 -27.25 -33.37
N PRO A 372 -0.14 -27.03 -32.52
CA PRO A 372 -0.78 -25.74 -32.40
C PRO A 372 0.21 -24.65 -31.90
N PHE A 373 0.00 -23.43 -32.34
CA PHE A 373 0.70 -22.27 -31.78
C PHE A 373 0.11 -21.86 -30.44
N GLU A 374 0.91 -21.82 -29.41
CA GLU A 374 0.47 -21.50 -28.02
C GLU A 374 -0.11 -20.07 -27.91
N GLY A 375 0.39 -19.11 -28.68
CA GLY A 375 0.09 -17.70 -28.54
C GLY A 375 1.04 -16.98 -27.57
N VAL A 376 1.20 -15.66 -27.76
CA VAL A 376 2.10 -14.84 -26.94
C VAL A 376 1.62 -14.77 -25.49
N LEU A 377 0.35 -14.47 -25.23
CA LEU A 377 -0.19 -14.29 -23.88
C LEU A 377 -0.18 -15.60 -23.06
N PRO A 378 -0.62 -16.76 -23.60
CA PRO A 378 -0.47 -18.03 -22.92
C PRO A 378 0.99 -18.39 -22.62
N ASN A 379 1.92 -18.15 -23.58
CA ASN A 379 3.34 -18.37 -23.39
C ASN A 379 3.89 -17.50 -22.23
N MET A 380 3.56 -16.23 -22.20
CA MET A 380 3.98 -15.33 -21.11
C MET A 380 3.43 -15.80 -19.77
N ARG A 381 2.16 -16.22 -19.71
CA ARG A 381 1.49 -16.76 -18.51
C ARG A 381 2.19 -18.01 -18.00
N ARG A 382 2.51 -18.93 -18.87
CA ARG A 382 3.25 -20.16 -18.53
C ARG A 382 4.64 -19.82 -18.03
N ARG A 383 5.41 -19.00 -18.75
CA ARG A 383 6.77 -18.57 -18.33
C ARG A 383 6.77 -17.85 -16.98
N TYR A 384 5.78 -17.00 -16.70
CA TYR A 384 5.66 -16.31 -15.42
C TYR A 384 5.47 -17.28 -14.23
N ARG A 385 4.73 -18.38 -14.47
CA ARG A 385 4.50 -19.43 -13.45
C ARG A 385 5.71 -20.32 -13.25
N GLU A 386 6.37 -20.72 -14.34
CA GLU A 386 7.40 -21.77 -14.34
C GLU A 386 8.82 -21.22 -14.09
N THR A 387 9.06 -19.91 -14.26
CA THR A 387 10.40 -19.35 -14.13
C THR A 387 10.88 -19.32 -12.66
N GLU A 388 12.10 -19.81 -12.45
CA GLU A 388 12.81 -19.64 -11.17
C GLU A 388 13.57 -18.31 -11.09
N SER A 389 13.76 -17.64 -12.23
CA SER A 389 14.47 -16.35 -12.30
C SER A 389 13.58 -15.20 -11.84
N SER A 390 13.97 -14.56 -10.74
CA SER A 390 13.31 -13.33 -10.24
C SER A 390 13.31 -12.19 -11.26
N THR A 391 14.40 -12.06 -12.02
CA THR A 391 14.53 -11.03 -13.07
C THR A 391 13.53 -11.24 -14.21
N VAL A 392 13.36 -12.49 -14.68
CA VAL A 392 12.38 -12.80 -15.73
C VAL A 392 10.95 -12.59 -15.22
N ARG A 393 10.69 -12.99 -13.98
CA ARG A 393 9.37 -12.77 -13.35
C ARG A 393 9.07 -11.28 -13.21
N GLU A 394 10.03 -10.47 -12.80
CA GLU A 394 9.88 -9.02 -12.70
C GLU A 394 9.66 -8.37 -14.07
N GLU A 395 10.37 -8.80 -15.10
CA GLU A 395 10.17 -8.31 -16.47
C GLU A 395 8.76 -8.62 -16.99
N LEU A 396 8.30 -9.87 -16.82
CA LEU A 396 6.96 -10.29 -17.24
C LEU A 396 5.84 -9.62 -16.44
N SER A 397 6.07 -9.33 -15.15
CA SER A 397 5.06 -8.68 -14.29
C SER A 397 4.65 -7.28 -14.77
N ARG A 398 5.48 -6.61 -15.56
CA ARG A 398 5.19 -5.28 -16.14
C ARG A 398 4.00 -5.30 -17.10
N TYR A 399 3.72 -6.45 -17.71
CA TYR A 399 2.61 -6.64 -18.65
C TYR A 399 1.34 -7.18 -17.99
N ILE A 400 1.36 -7.38 -16.67
CA ILE A 400 0.19 -7.82 -15.93
C ILE A 400 -0.66 -6.60 -15.57
N ALA A 401 -1.96 -6.73 -15.83
CA ALA A 401 -3.00 -5.84 -15.33
C ALA A 401 -3.86 -6.60 -14.32
N VAL A 402 -4.54 -5.83 -13.49
CA VAL A 402 -5.42 -6.32 -12.45
C VAL A 402 -6.82 -5.79 -12.74
N GLN A 403 -7.82 -6.66 -12.74
CA GLN A 403 -9.23 -6.27 -12.88
C GLN A 403 -10.04 -6.85 -11.73
N PRO A 404 -11.18 -6.24 -11.36
CA PRO A 404 -12.10 -6.84 -10.42
C PRO A 404 -12.52 -8.22 -10.88
N CYS A 405 -12.56 -9.18 -9.97
CA CYS A 405 -13.01 -10.54 -10.29
C CYS A 405 -14.46 -10.52 -10.79
N LYS A 406 -14.74 -11.05 -11.98
CA LYS A 406 -16.07 -11.03 -12.60
C LYS A 406 -17.12 -11.80 -11.81
N THR A 407 -16.72 -12.83 -11.05
CA THR A 407 -17.63 -13.67 -10.27
C THR A 407 -18.07 -12.99 -8.98
N CYS A 408 -17.17 -12.33 -8.26
CA CYS A 408 -17.48 -11.70 -6.96
C CYS A 408 -17.55 -10.17 -7.03
N GLU A 409 -17.32 -9.56 -8.20
CA GLU A 409 -17.37 -8.11 -8.42
C GLU A 409 -16.51 -7.32 -7.42
N GLY A 410 -15.34 -7.88 -7.09
CA GLY A 410 -14.39 -7.31 -6.14
C GLY A 410 -14.67 -7.64 -4.67
N SER A 411 -15.83 -8.17 -4.30
CA SER A 411 -16.22 -8.40 -2.89
C SER A 411 -15.42 -9.49 -2.17
N ARG A 412 -14.59 -10.26 -2.86
CA ARG A 412 -13.75 -11.36 -2.33
C ARG A 412 -14.53 -12.56 -1.81
N LEU A 413 -15.85 -12.46 -1.62
CA LEU A 413 -16.71 -13.45 -0.97
C LEU A 413 -17.50 -14.31 -1.96
N ARG A 414 -17.87 -15.49 -1.50
CA ARG A 414 -18.81 -16.39 -2.20
C ARG A 414 -20.20 -15.75 -2.33
N LYS A 415 -21.00 -16.25 -3.30
CA LYS A 415 -22.36 -15.80 -3.58
C LYS A 415 -23.24 -15.85 -2.32
N GLU A 416 -23.12 -16.92 -1.53
CA GLU A 416 -23.90 -17.15 -0.30
C GLU A 416 -23.68 -16.05 0.73
N ALA A 417 -22.42 -15.68 1.00
CA ALA A 417 -22.07 -14.66 1.98
C ALA A 417 -22.46 -13.23 1.54
N ARG A 418 -22.50 -12.99 0.23
CA ARG A 418 -22.92 -11.70 -0.35
C ARG A 418 -24.41 -11.41 -0.26
N HIS A 419 -25.25 -12.45 -0.02
CA HIS A 419 -26.70 -12.34 0.06
C HIS A 419 -27.21 -12.51 1.49
N VAL A 420 -26.41 -12.08 2.46
CA VAL A 420 -26.83 -11.93 3.86
C VAL A 420 -26.92 -10.45 4.20
N PHE A 421 -28.03 -10.04 4.78
CA PHE A 421 -28.37 -8.64 5.03
C PHE A 421 -28.48 -8.34 6.53
N VAL A 422 -27.95 -7.20 6.94
CA VAL A 422 -28.20 -6.59 8.25
C VAL A 422 -28.86 -5.23 7.97
N ASP A 423 -30.09 -5.05 8.39
CA ASP A 423 -30.88 -3.84 8.12
C ASP A 423 -30.88 -3.44 6.62
N GLY A 424 -31.08 -4.43 5.75
CA GLY A 424 -31.13 -4.20 4.30
C GLY A 424 -29.78 -4.00 3.60
N THR A 425 -28.65 -4.02 4.33
CA THR A 425 -27.29 -3.78 3.80
C THR A 425 -26.45 -5.06 3.84
N THR A 426 -25.65 -5.33 2.81
CA THR A 426 -24.75 -6.49 2.76
C THR A 426 -23.39 -6.18 3.37
N LEU A 427 -22.61 -7.20 3.74
CA LEU A 427 -21.24 -7.01 4.23
C LEU A 427 -20.34 -6.30 3.20
N PRO A 428 -20.34 -6.65 1.90
CA PRO A 428 -19.61 -5.90 0.88
C PRO A 428 -19.98 -4.41 0.83
N ASP A 429 -21.27 -4.07 0.97
CA ASP A 429 -21.70 -2.67 0.94
C ASP A 429 -21.15 -1.90 2.14
N VAL A 430 -21.22 -2.48 3.35
CA VAL A 430 -20.69 -1.87 4.57
C VAL A 430 -19.18 -1.61 4.47
N VAL A 431 -18.38 -2.56 3.97
CA VAL A 431 -16.92 -2.39 3.89
C VAL A 431 -16.48 -1.42 2.80
N ARG A 432 -17.35 -1.11 1.83
CA ARG A 432 -17.12 -0.09 0.79
C ARG A 432 -17.43 1.32 1.24
N LEU A 433 -18.22 1.49 2.29
CA LEU A 433 -18.48 2.82 2.85
C LEU A 433 -17.18 3.48 3.30
N PRO A 434 -17.00 4.79 3.07
CA PRO A 434 -16.01 5.57 3.78
C PRO A 434 -16.17 5.40 5.30
N ILE A 435 -15.07 5.38 6.04
CA ILE A 435 -15.07 5.12 7.49
C ILE A 435 -16.00 6.09 8.24
N GLY A 436 -16.03 7.37 7.84
CA GLY A 436 -16.93 8.36 8.41
C GLY A 436 -18.43 8.04 8.16
N GLU A 437 -18.76 7.54 6.98
CA GLU A 437 -20.12 7.10 6.65
C GLU A 437 -20.46 5.78 7.36
N ALA A 438 -19.50 4.85 7.43
CA ALA A 438 -19.66 3.61 8.20
C ALA A 438 -19.92 3.88 9.69
N GLN A 439 -19.21 4.85 10.29
CA GLN A 439 -19.46 5.29 11.67
C GLN A 439 -20.89 5.80 11.84
N SER A 440 -21.37 6.64 10.91
CA SER A 440 -22.74 7.16 10.92
C SER A 440 -23.78 6.05 10.76
N TYR A 441 -23.52 5.08 9.87
CA TYR A 441 -24.36 3.90 9.66
C TYR A 441 -24.53 3.09 10.96
N PHE A 442 -23.41 2.75 11.64
CA PHE A 442 -23.48 1.98 12.88
C PHE A 442 -24.09 2.76 14.05
N ALA A 443 -23.93 4.08 14.11
CA ALA A 443 -24.58 4.94 15.12
C ALA A 443 -26.10 4.98 14.94
N ALA A 444 -26.61 4.86 13.71
CA ALA A 444 -28.03 4.84 13.40
C ALA A 444 -28.65 3.44 13.44
N LEU A 445 -27.85 2.38 13.37
CA LEU A 445 -28.30 0.99 13.25
C LEU A 445 -29.03 0.53 14.51
N GLN A 446 -30.33 0.21 14.39
CA GLN A 446 -31.16 -0.33 15.44
C GLN A 446 -31.83 -1.62 14.98
N LEU A 447 -31.45 -2.74 15.56
CA LEU A 447 -32.05 -4.04 15.26
C LEU A 447 -33.09 -4.43 16.33
N PRO A 448 -34.28 -4.89 15.94
CA PRO A 448 -35.32 -5.26 16.88
C PRO A 448 -35.05 -6.63 17.55
N GLY A 449 -35.64 -6.81 18.75
CA GLY A 449 -35.70 -8.07 19.44
C GLY A 449 -34.36 -8.67 19.85
N ARG A 450 -34.29 -10.01 19.98
CA ARG A 450 -33.09 -10.74 20.41
C ARG A 450 -31.85 -10.50 19.53
N LYS A 451 -32.06 -10.28 18.21
CA LYS A 451 -30.97 -9.93 17.30
C LYS A 451 -30.32 -8.60 17.70
N GLY A 452 -31.12 -7.62 18.13
CA GLY A 452 -30.61 -6.32 18.61
C GLY A 452 -29.78 -6.41 19.89
N GLU A 453 -30.21 -7.22 20.85
CA GLU A 453 -29.45 -7.42 22.11
C GLU A 453 -28.05 -8.06 21.84
N ILE A 454 -27.98 -9.01 20.94
CA ILE A 454 -26.70 -9.65 20.55
C ILE A 454 -25.83 -8.66 19.76
N ALA A 455 -26.44 -7.95 18.82
CA ALA A 455 -25.74 -7.02 17.94
C ALA A 455 -25.18 -5.81 18.69
N LEU A 456 -25.85 -5.31 19.73
CA LEU A 456 -25.46 -4.10 20.44
C LEU A 456 -24.01 -4.13 20.95
N LYS A 457 -23.57 -5.25 21.53
CA LYS A 457 -22.18 -5.40 22.00
C LYS A 457 -21.17 -5.36 20.87
N ILE A 458 -21.51 -5.99 19.74
CA ILE A 458 -20.65 -6.05 18.56
C ILE A 458 -20.58 -4.66 17.89
N ILE A 459 -21.72 -3.97 17.78
CA ILE A 459 -21.82 -2.62 17.21
C ILE A 459 -21.00 -1.62 18.04
N ASN A 460 -21.03 -1.71 19.37
CA ASN A 460 -20.23 -0.86 20.24
C ASN A 460 -18.73 -1.03 19.99
N GLU A 461 -18.25 -2.25 19.79
CA GLU A 461 -16.85 -2.53 19.47
C GLU A 461 -16.44 -2.03 18.09
N ILE A 462 -17.32 -2.18 17.09
CA ILE A 462 -17.12 -1.63 15.73
C ILE A 462 -17.06 -0.10 15.80
N SER A 463 -18.04 0.52 16.48
CA SER A 463 -18.15 1.98 16.58
C SER A 463 -16.94 2.61 17.27
N ALA A 464 -16.44 1.99 18.36
CA ALA A 464 -15.24 2.47 19.05
C ALA A 464 -14.01 2.43 18.14
N ARG A 465 -13.81 1.37 17.34
CA ARG A 465 -12.69 1.24 16.42
C ARG A 465 -12.81 2.22 15.24
N LEU A 466 -14.01 2.41 14.71
CA LEU A 466 -14.27 3.41 13.67
C LEU A 466 -13.99 4.83 14.16
N GLU A 467 -14.40 5.16 15.41
CA GLU A 467 -14.12 6.45 16.04
C GLU A 467 -12.61 6.73 16.11
N PHE A 468 -11.79 5.73 16.48
CA PHE A 468 -10.33 5.93 16.49
C PHE A 468 -9.77 6.21 15.10
N LEU A 469 -10.27 5.54 14.06
CA LEU A 469 -9.84 5.79 12.68
C LEU A 469 -10.23 7.20 12.20
N VAL A 470 -11.43 7.68 12.57
CA VAL A 470 -11.87 9.05 12.28
C VAL A 470 -11.00 10.07 13.02
N ASN A 471 -10.68 9.81 14.29
CA ASN A 471 -9.87 10.71 15.12
C ASN A 471 -8.41 10.84 14.65
N VAL A 472 -7.88 9.84 13.93
CA VAL A 472 -6.56 9.94 13.30
C VAL A 472 -6.60 10.47 11.86
N GLY A 473 -7.75 10.99 11.40
CA GLY A 473 -7.91 11.60 10.07
C GLY A 473 -7.96 10.61 8.92
N LEU A 474 -8.56 9.42 9.12
CA LEU A 474 -8.72 8.36 8.10
C LEU A 474 -10.19 8.14 7.72
N ASP A 475 -11.05 9.11 7.93
CA ASP A 475 -12.50 9.07 7.67
C ASP A 475 -12.85 8.82 6.20
N TYR A 476 -11.97 9.22 5.28
CA TYR A 476 -12.13 9.07 3.83
C TYR A 476 -11.78 7.66 3.29
N LEU A 477 -11.06 6.83 4.03
CA LEU A 477 -10.74 5.46 3.64
C LEU A 477 -11.95 4.55 3.78
N ASN A 478 -11.93 3.41 3.09
CA ASN A 478 -12.90 2.33 3.30
C ASN A 478 -12.24 1.07 3.88
N LEU A 479 -13.04 0.17 4.45
CA LEU A 479 -12.54 -1.02 5.13
C LEU A 479 -12.04 -2.11 4.15
N GLU A 480 -12.48 -2.10 2.89
CA GLU A 480 -12.03 -3.08 1.88
C GLU A 480 -10.68 -2.72 1.25
N ARG A 481 -10.18 -1.49 1.44
CA ARG A 481 -8.94 -1.02 0.83
C ARG A 481 -7.77 -1.92 1.20
N SER A 482 -7.04 -2.38 0.19
CA SER A 482 -5.86 -3.24 0.38
C SER A 482 -4.72 -2.48 1.06
N ALA A 483 -4.06 -3.13 2.02
CA ALA A 483 -2.95 -2.56 2.77
C ALA A 483 -1.77 -2.13 1.89
N GLU A 484 -1.53 -2.82 0.78
CA GLU A 484 -0.45 -2.50 -0.16
C GLU A 484 -0.68 -1.20 -0.95
N THR A 485 -1.92 -0.69 -0.96
CA THR A 485 -2.28 0.57 -1.64
C THR A 485 -2.25 1.78 -0.73
N LEU A 486 -1.96 1.59 0.55
CA LEU A 486 -1.89 2.65 1.55
C LEU A 486 -0.56 3.40 1.46
N SER A 487 -0.60 4.71 1.66
CA SER A 487 0.61 5.49 1.91
C SER A 487 1.25 5.09 3.26
N GLY A 488 2.54 5.40 3.44
CA GLY A 488 3.24 5.12 4.70
C GLY A 488 2.56 5.74 5.91
N GLY A 489 2.11 6.99 5.79
CA GLY A 489 1.39 7.69 6.86
C GLY A 489 0.00 7.10 7.15
N GLU A 490 -0.77 6.71 6.12
CA GLU A 490 -2.06 6.02 6.31
C GLU A 490 -1.88 4.69 7.07
N ALA A 491 -0.91 3.87 6.65
CA ALA A 491 -0.63 2.58 7.30
C ALA A 491 -0.19 2.76 8.76
N GLN A 492 0.61 3.78 9.05
CA GLN A 492 1.05 4.12 10.39
C GLN A 492 -0.12 4.54 11.28
N ARG A 493 -1.00 5.42 10.80
CA ARG A 493 -2.19 5.87 11.55
C ARG A 493 -3.19 4.75 11.78
N ILE A 494 -3.37 3.82 10.84
CA ILE A 494 -4.18 2.60 11.04
C ILE A 494 -3.64 1.78 12.20
N ARG A 495 -2.32 1.58 12.28
CA ARG A 495 -1.70 0.87 13.41
C ARG A 495 -1.88 1.62 14.71
N LEU A 496 -1.69 2.94 14.71
CA LEU A 496 -1.92 3.77 15.88
C LEU A 496 -3.36 3.61 16.39
N ALA A 497 -4.35 3.75 15.51
CA ALA A 497 -5.75 3.57 15.85
C ALA A 497 -6.05 2.18 16.41
N SER A 498 -5.47 1.11 15.82
CA SER A 498 -5.61 -0.27 16.29
C SER A 498 -5.01 -0.46 17.70
N GLN A 499 -3.84 0.12 17.98
CA GLN A 499 -3.19 0.01 19.28
C GLN A 499 -3.92 0.80 20.38
N ILE A 500 -4.47 1.97 20.06
CA ILE A 500 -5.30 2.74 20.99
C ILE A 500 -6.58 1.97 21.34
N GLY A 501 -7.18 1.35 20.33
CA GLY A 501 -8.37 0.48 20.52
C GLY A 501 -8.13 -0.70 21.45
N ALA A 502 -6.88 -1.16 21.61
CA ALA A 502 -6.51 -2.21 22.55
C ALA A 502 -6.53 -1.77 24.03
N GLY A 503 -6.61 -0.45 24.32
CA GLY A 503 -6.74 0.10 25.68
C GLY A 503 -5.58 -0.22 26.63
N LEU A 504 -4.37 -0.39 26.11
CA LEU A 504 -3.20 -0.72 26.94
C LEU A 504 -2.79 0.46 27.81
N VAL A 505 -2.39 0.17 29.04
CA VAL A 505 -1.97 1.14 30.06
C VAL A 505 -0.57 0.78 30.58
N GLY A 506 0.23 1.81 30.89
CA GLY A 506 1.59 1.60 31.41
C GLY A 506 2.60 1.16 30.37
N VAL A 507 2.31 1.37 29.10
CA VAL A 507 3.15 1.03 27.93
C VAL A 507 3.93 2.26 27.46
N MET A 508 5.07 2.03 26.83
CA MET A 508 5.84 3.07 26.14
C MET A 508 5.59 2.96 24.64
N TYR A 509 4.89 3.94 24.08
CA TYR A 509 4.68 4.06 22.63
C TYR A 509 5.81 4.90 22.01
N ILE A 510 6.38 4.40 20.91
CA ILE A 510 7.41 5.11 20.16
C ILE A 510 6.92 5.25 18.71
N LEU A 511 6.73 6.50 18.26
CA LEU A 511 6.18 6.83 16.95
C LEU A 511 7.21 7.57 16.10
N ASP A 512 7.28 7.23 14.82
CA ASP A 512 8.15 7.88 13.84
C ASP A 512 7.32 8.80 12.96
N GLU A 513 7.41 10.11 13.17
CA GLU A 513 6.79 11.16 12.38
C GLU A 513 5.31 10.90 12.02
N PRO A 514 4.42 10.75 13.03
CA PRO A 514 3.02 10.38 12.77
C PRO A 514 2.20 11.48 12.06
N SER A 515 2.67 12.74 12.02
CA SER A 515 2.04 13.87 11.32
C SER A 515 2.24 13.85 9.80
N ILE A 516 3.06 12.92 9.27
CA ILE A 516 3.38 12.84 7.84
C ILE A 516 2.13 12.76 6.96
N GLY A 517 2.10 13.60 5.91
CA GLY A 517 1.03 13.63 4.92
C GLY A 517 -0.31 14.13 5.47
N LEU A 518 -0.31 14.76 6.65
CA LEU A 518 -1.49 15.39 7.22
C LEU A 518 -1.57 16.87 6.87
N HIS A 519 -2.76 17.29 6.52
CA HIS A 519 -3.11 18.71 6.54
C HIS A 519 -3.17 19.21 7.99
N GLN A 520 -2.89 20.49 8.26
CA GLN A 520 -2.87 21.05 9.61
C GLN A 520 -4.17 20.79 10.40
N ARG A 521 -5.31 20.84 9.72
CA ARG A 521 -6.62 20.50 10.33
C ARG A 521 -6.67 19.07 10.90
N ASP A 522 -6.06 18.10 10.18
CA ASP A 522 -6.08 16.70 10.59
C ASP A 522 -4.99 16.42 11.63
N ASN A 523 -3.91 17.22 11.63
CA ASN A 523 -2.84 17.16 12.63
C ASN A 523 -3.33 17.47 14.05
N ASP A 524 -4.21 18.45 14.20
CA ASP A 524 -4.82 18.77 15.51
C ASP A 524 -5.57 17.57 16.11
N ARG A 525 -6.28 16.78 15.30
CA ARG A 525 -6.98 15.55 15.74
C ARG A 525 -5.99 14.48 16.18
N LEU A 526 -4.91 14.31 15.43
CA LEU A 526 -3.84 13.38 15.79
C LEU A 526 -3.21 13.76 17.14
N LEU A 527 -2.87 15.04 17.35
CA LEU A 527 -2.29 15.51 18.59
C LEU A 527 -3.22 15.26 19.79
N GLN A 528 -4.51 15.54 19.66
CA GLN A 528 -5.50 15.20 20.70
C GLN A 528 -5.51 13.69 21.00
N THR A 529 -5.35 12.86 19.98
CA THR A 529 -5.29 11.41 20.11
C THR A 529 -4.04 10.97 20.88
N LEU A 530 -2.88 11.57 20.62
CA LEU A 530 -1.62 11.29 21.34
C LEU A 530 -1.69 11.77 22.80
N VAL A 531 -2.31 12.92 23.04
CA VAL A 531 -2.56 13.45 24.39
C VAL A 531 -3.48 12.49 25.17
N ARG A 532 -4.57 11.99 24.55
CA ARG A 532 -5.46 11.00 25.15
C ARG A 532 -4.72 9.70 25.49
N LEU A 533 -3.82 9.24 24.60
CA LEU A 533 -2.99 8.05 24.84
C LEU A 533 -2.08 8.22 26.06
N ARG A 534 -1.46 9.40 26.22
CA ARG A 534 -0.69 9.80 27.41
C ARG A 534 -1.57 9.79 28.67
N ASP A 535 -2.75 10.40 28.60
CA ASP A 535 -3.66 10.56 29.74
C ASP A 535 -4.21 9.22 30.27
N LEU A 536 -4.16 8.16 29.44
CA LEU A 536 -4.41 6.79 29.86
C LEU A 536 -3.29 6.19 30.75
N GLY A 537 -2.22 6.93 31.02
CA GLY A 537 -1.08 6.47 31.82
C GLY A 537 0.02 5.79 31.01
N ASN A 538 0.23 6.22 29.76
CA ASN A 538 1.27 5.73 28.88
C ASN A 538 2.36 6.79 28.68
N THR A 539 3.59 6.34 28.46
CA THR A 539 4.66 7.18 27.97
C THR A 539 4.62 7.21 26.46
N VAL A 540 4.50 8.40 25.84
CA VAL A 540 4.41 8.55 24.40
C VAL A 540 5.64 9.32 23.91
N ILE A 541 6.53 8.64 23.20
CA ILE A 541 7.74 9.21 22.59
C ILE A 541 7.50 9.36 21.10
N VAL A 542 7.65 10.57 20.58
CA VAL A 542 7.39 10.89 19.18
C VAL A 542 8.64 11.51 18.57
N VAL A 543 9.16 10.93 17.51
CA VAL A 543 10.16 11.59 16.68
C VAL A 543 9.41 12.53 15.74
N GLU A 544 9.58 13.84 15.88
CA GLU A 544 8.79 14.82 15.14
C GLU A 544 9.54 16.11 14.81
N HIS A 545 9.06 16.76 13.74
CA HIS A 545 9.55 18.04 13.26
C HIS A 545 8.45 19.10 13.15
N ASP A 546 7.20 18.70 13.34
CA ASP A 546 6.04 19.60 13.27
C ASP A 546 6.02 20.58 14.47
N GLU A 547 5.79 21.87 14.18
CA GLU A 547 5.78 22.92 15.19
C GLU A 547 4.70 22.69 16.25
N ASP A 548 3.49 22.30 15.83
CA ASP A 548 2.35 22.12 16.74
C ASP A 548 2.57 20.91 17.66
N ALA A 549 3.15 19.83 17.12
CA ALA A 549 3.53 18.65 17.90
C ALA A 549 4.59 18.97 18.95
N ILE A 550 5.61 19.76 18.59
CA ILE A 550 6.67 20.17 19.53
C ILE A 550 6.08 21.06 20.62
N ARG A 551 5.19 22.02 20.28
CA ARG A 551 4.54 22.91 21.25
C ARG A 551 3.55 22.19 22.17
N ALA A 552 2.91 21.11 21.73
CA ALA A 552 1.99 20.31 22.52
C ALA A 552 2.68 19.31 23.47
N ALA A 553 3.99 19.12 23.34
CA ALA A 553 4.75 18.17 24.13
C ALA A 553 4.91 18.62 25.60
N ASP A 554 4.86 17.65 26.52
CA ASP A 554 5.24 17.89 27.92
C ASP A 554 6.75 18.03 28.11
N HIS A 555 7.50 17.34 27.25
CA HIS A 555 8.97 17.32 27.27
C HIS A 555 9.53 17.21 25.85
N VAL A 556 10.53 17.99 25.54
CA VAL A 556 11.20 18.00 24.23
C VAL A 556 12.68 17.67 24.42
N LEU A 557 13.21 16.84 23.53
CA LEU A 557 14.61 16.50 23.44
C LEU A 557 15.14 16.89 22.07
N ASP A 558 16.02 17.88 22.02
CA ASP A 558 16.64 18.36 20.78
C ASP A 558 18.03 17.74 20.60
N ILE A 559 18.21 16.95 19.53
CA ILE A 559 19.45 16.23 19.23
C ILE A 559 20.17 16.88 18.05
N GLY A 560 21.46 17.20 18.25
CA GLY A 560 22.26 17.89 17.27
C GLY A 560 23.75 17.90 17.64
N PRO A 561 24.47 19.01 17.38
CA PRO A 561 24.03 20.23 16.66
C PRO A 561 23.95 20.07 15.14
N GLY A 562 24.54 19.02 14.57
CA GLY A 562 24.56 18.72 13.12
C GLY A 562 24.03 17.34 12.78
N ALA A 563 24.33 16.89 11.58
CA ALA A 563 23.99 15.57 11.06
C ALA A 563 25.19 14.61 11.07
N GLY A 564 24.96 13.29 11.09
CA GLY A 564 26.01 12.28 11.02
C GLY A 564 27.06 12.41 12.14
N VAL A 565 28.33 12.53 11.75
CA VAL A 565 29.44 12.68 12.70
C VAL A 565 29.41 14.00 13.51
N HIS A 566 28.70 15.00 13.01
CA HIS A 566 28.52 16.29 13.70
C HIS A 566 27.27 16.31 14.60
N GLY A 567 26.46 15.23 14.60
CA GLY A 567 25.31 15.08 15.47
C GLY A 567 25.59 14.24 16.71
N GLY A 568 24.55 13.60 17.23
CA GLY A 568 24.61 12.64 18.32
C GLY A 568 24.82 13.20 19.71
N GLN A 569 24.57 14.49 19.92
CA GLN A 569 24.62 15.16 21.22
C GLN A 569 23.26 15.74 21.59
N ILE A 570 22.96 15.86 22.86
CA ILE A 570 21.82 16.61 23.37
C ILE A 570 22.14 18.07 23.36
N VAL A 571 21.44 18.84 22.55
CA VAL A 571 21.58 20.29 22.46
C VAL A 571 20.77 20.99 23.52
N ALA A 572 19.53 20.53 23.70
CA ALA A 572 18.60 21.05 24.69
C ALA A 572 17.59 19.96 25.12
N GLN A 573 17.10 20.01 26.33
CA GLN A 573 16.03 19.21 26.86
C GLN A 573 15.18 19.96 27.89
N GLY A 574 13.88 19.71 27.89
CA GLY A 574 12.97 20.34 28.84
C GLY A 574 11.62 20.63 28.23
N THR A 575 10.89 21.60 28.77
CA THR A 575 9.61 22.06 28.17
C THR A 575 9.83 22.80 26.85
N PRO A 576 8.84 22.95 25.98
CA PRO A 576 8.97 23.75 24.76
C PRO A 576 9.52 25.16 25.00
N GLU A 577 9.11 25.80 26.10
CA GLU A 577 9.60 27.14 26.47
C GLU A 577 11.10 27.16 26.82
N GLN A 578 11.58 26.08 27.47
CA GLN A 578 13.02 25.95 27.77
C GLN A 578 13.85 25.74 26.52
N ILE A 579 13.31 24.98 25.55
CA ILE A 579 13.96 24.79 24.24
C ILE A 579 14.03 26.13 23.48
N MET A 580 12.92 26.91 23.46
CA MET A 580 12.90 28.24 22.84
C MET A 580 13.88 29.23 23.47
N ALA A 581 14.19 29.09 24.76
CA ALA A 581 15.15 29.91 25.48
C ALA A 581 16.63 29.51 25.27
N THR A 582 16.87 28.33 24.66
CA THR A 582 18.22 27.81 24.45
C THR A 582 18.83 28.37 23.15
N GLU A 583 19.79 29.27 23.24
CA GLU A 583 20.39 29.97 22.08
C GLU A 583 21.00 29.02 21.03
N ASN A 584 21.59 27.90 21.46
CA ASN A 584 22.26 26.94 20.57
C ASN A 584 21.31 25.93 19.92
N SER A 585 20.02 25.90 20.31
CA SER A 585 19.04 25.03 19.72
C SER A 585 18.50 25.62 18.43
N LEU A 586 18.77 24.96 17.30
CA LEU A 586 18.17 25.36 16.02
C LEU A 586 16.64 25.25 16.07
N THR A 587 16.12 24.18 16.65
CA THR A 587 14.66 23.98 16.87
C THR A 587 14.12 25.16 17.69
N GLY A 588 14.79 25.52 18.79
CA GLY A 588 14.40 26.66 19.64
C GLY A 588 14.40 28.00 18.90
N GLN A 589 15.39 28.25 18.04
CA GLN A 589 15.45 29.46 17.20
C GLN A 589 14.28 29.56 16.22
N TYR A 590 13.82 28.43 15.60
CA TYR A 590 12.67 28.42 14.72
C TYR A 590 11.35 28.60 15.51
N LEU A 591 11.18 27.89 16.60
CA LEU A 591 9.98 27.99 17.46
C LEU A 591 9.82 29.40 18.08
N SER A 592 10.92 30.07 18.46
CA SER A 592 10.89 31.44 18.98
C SER A 592 10.76 32.51 17.90
N GLY A 593 10.90 32.12 16.62
CA GLY A 593 10.89 33.04 15.49
C GLY A 593 12.16 33.89 15.35
N THR A 594 13.25 33.54 16.05
CA THR A 594 14.56 34.15 15.85
C THR A 594 15.16 33.79 14.50
N ARG A 595 14.87 32.56 14.04
CA ARG A 595 15.03 32.08 12.64
C ARG A 595 13.71 31.79 12.02
N GLU A 596 13.56 32.05 10.74
CA GLU A 596 12.36 31.69 9.97
C GLU A 596 12.69 31.50 8.49
N ILE A 597 11.83 30.75 7.80
CA ILE A 597 11.80 30.69 6.34
C ILE A 597 10.99 31.88 5.87
N ALA A 598 11.66 32.84 5.23
CA ALA A 598 11.04 34.10 4.84
C ALA A 598 10.07 33.92 3.67
N VAL A 599 8.97 34.68 3.66
CA VAL A 599 8.11 34.82 2.48
C VAL A 599 8.89 35.61 1.43
N PRO A 600 8.91 35.16 0.15
CA PRO A 600 9.56 35.91 -0.91
C PRO A 600 8.98 37.34 -1.00
N PRO A 601 9.83 38.37 -1.16
CA PRO A 601 9.38 39.77 -1.19
C PRO A 601 8.50 40.06 -2.40
N TRP A 602 8.54 39.26 -3.43
CA TRP A 602 7.72 39.34 -4.63
C TRP A 602 7.47 37.93 -5.19
N ARG A 603 6.32 37.74 -5.86
CA ARG A 603 5.95 36.51 -6.55
C ARG A 603 6.23 36.64 -8.02
N ILE A 604 6.65 35.56 -8.69
CA ILE A 604 6.71 35.52 -10.14
C ILE A 604 5.28 35.47 -10.66
N PRO A 605 4.88 36.44 -11.51
CA PRO A 605 3.51 36.46 -12.04
C PRO A 605 3.32 35.32 -13.03
N GLY A 606 2.16 34.66 -13.00
CA GLY A 606 1.78 33.69 -14.02
C GLY A 606 1.64 34.35 -15.39
N ASN A 607 2.11 33.65 -16.43
CA ASN A 607 1.92 34.10 -17.83
C ASN A 607 0.69 33.35 -18.40
N PRO A 608 -0.39 34.05 -18.78
CA PRO A 608 -1.59 33.41 -19.35
C PRO A 608 -1.35 32.59 -20.62
N GLU A 609 -0.26 32.91 -21.37
CA GLU A 609 0.12 32.15 -22.58
C GLU A 609 0.90 30.87 -22.25
N LYS A 610 1.43 30.75 -21.05
CA LYS A 610 2.22 29.59 -20.56
C LYS A 610 1.44 28.81 -19.52
N VAL A 611 0.43 28.11 -19.96
CA VAL A 611 -0.45 27.31 -19.10
C VAL A 611 -0.61 25.91 -19.69
N LEU A 612 -0.46 24.90 -18.87
CA LEU A 612 -0.87 23.54 -19.19
C LEU A 612 -2.30 23.35 -18.65
N ARG A 613 -3.21 22.92 -19.51
CA ARG A 613 -4.63 22.76 -19.19
C ARG A 613 -5.05 21.29 -19.33
N LEU A 614 -5.39 20.66 -18.22
CA LEU A 614 -5.97 19.32 -18.16
C LEU A 614 -7.47 19.42 -17.87
N VAL A 615 -8.29 18.91 -18.78
CA VAL A 615 -9.77 19.03 -18.72
C VAL A 615 -10.41 17.69 -18.40
N GLY A 616 -11.38 17.70 -17.50
CA GLY A 616 -12.28 16.59 -17.29
C GLY A 616 -11.66 15.39 -16.55
N ALA A 617 -10.79 15.62 -15.58
CA ALA A 617 -10.24 14.54 -14.76
C ALA A 617 -11.32 13.97 -13.82
N THR A 618 -11.57 12.65 -13.89
CA THR A 618 -12.63 11.93 -13.15
C THR A 618 -12.11 10.69 -12.42
N GLY A 619 -10.79 10.56 -12.22
CA GLY A 619 -10.21 9.45 -11.51
C GLY A 619 -10.59 9.45 -10.02
N ASN A 620 -10.86 8.28 -9.45
CA ASN A 620 -11.22 8.09 -8.04
C ASN A 620 -12.35 9.06 -7.58
N ASN A 621 -12.02 9.97 -6.66
CA ASN A 621 -12.98 10.95 -6.13
C ASN A 621 -13.04 12.26 -6.92
N LEU A 622 -12.28 12.45 -8.00
CA LEU A 622 -12.29 13.69 -8.76
C LEU A 622 -13.63 13.93 -9.47
N GLN A 623 -14.18 15.12 -9.34
CA GLN A 623 -15.49 15.52 -9.84
C GLN A 623 -15.36 16.34 -11.14
N ASN A 624 -14.94 15.70 -12.23
CA ASN A 624 -14.77 16.35 -13.55
C ASN A 624 -13.91 17.63 -13.48
N VAL A 625 -12.72 17.49 -12.88
CA VAL A 625 -11.83 18.62 -12.55
C VAL A 625 -11.13 19.15 -13.80
N THR A 626 -11.09 20.48 -13.95
CA THR A 626 -10.20 21.16 -14.89
C THR A 626 -9.05 21.79 -14.11
N LEU A 627 -7.81 21.40 -14.45
CA LEU A 627 -6.59 21.93 -13.86
C LEU A 627 -5.95 22.93 -14.84
N GLU A 628 -5.72 24.15 -14.39
CA GLU A 628 -4.92 25.16 -15.11
C GLU A 628 -3.58 25.37 -14.38
N LEU A 629 -2.50 24.77 -14.92
CA LEU A 629 -1.20 24.81 -14.31
C LEU A 629 -0.32 25.86 -14.99
N PRO A 630 0.00 26.99 -14.32
CA PRO A 630 0.91 27.98 -14.87
C PRO A 630 2.34 27.44 -14.95
N LEU A 631 2.99 27.58 -16.11
CA LEU A 631 4.33 27.07 -16.36
C LEU A 631 5.43 28.06 -15.93
N GLY A 632 6.61 27.53 -15.57
CA GLY A 632 7.76 28.31 -15.11
C GLY A 632 7.67 28.81 -13.67
N LEU A 633 6.76 28.27 -12.87
CA LEU A 633 6.51 28.66 -11.47
C LEU A 633 6.77 27.50 -10.50
N LEU A 634 6.91 27.84 -9.22
CA LEU A 634 6.78 26.92 -8.12
C LEU A 634 5.30 26.87 -7.71
N VAL A 635 4.62 25.79 -8.05
CA VAL A 635 3.20 25.56 -7.79
C VAL A 635 3.03 24.56 -6.67
N CYS A 636 2.33 24.92 -5.60
CA CYS A 636 1.94 24.01 -4.53
C CYS A 636 0.52 23.50 -4.75
N VAL A 637 0.35 22.19 -4.77
CA VAL A 637 -0.94 21.51 -4.76
C VAL A 637 -1.26 21.12 -3.34
N THR A 638 -2.27 21.75 -2.77
CA THR A 638 -2.64 21.68 -1.35
C THR A 638 -4.05 21.11 -1.15
N GLY A 639 -4.46 20.95 0.09
CA GLY A 639 -5.80 20.49 0.48
C GLY A 639 -5.77 19.39 1.53
N VAL A 640 -6.91 19.10 2.12
CA VAL A 640 -7.04 18.09 3.18
C VAL A 640 -6.65 16.70 2.72
N SER A 641 -6.37 15.80 3.66
CA SER A 641 -6.05 14.40 3.36
C SER A 641 -7.22 13.74 2.60
N GLY A 642 -6.92 12.98 1.54
CA GLY A 642 -7.95 12.35 0.71
C GLY A 642 -8.72 13.28 -0.26
N SER A 643 -8.35 14.56 -0.40
CA SER A 643 -9.05 15.50 -1.29
C SER A 643 -8.85 15.25 -2.80
N GLY A 644 -7.96 14.32 -3.19
CA GLY A 644 -7.74 13.97 -4.60
C GLY A 644 -6.44 14.51 -5.21
N LYS A 645 -5.55 15.16 -4.44
CA LYS A 645 -4.27 15.71 -4.90
C LYS A 645 -3.43 14.71 -5.71
N SER A 646 -3.12 13.56 -5.13
CA SER A 646 -2.30 12.52 -5.77
C SER A 646 -3.02 11.90 -6.97
N THR A 647 -4.37 11.83 -6.94
CA THR A 647 -5.15 11.39 -8.10
C THR A 647 -5.01 12.36 -9.27
N LEU A 648 -5.13 13.66 -9.02
CA LEU A 648 -5.02 14.68 -10.06
C LEU A 648 -3.60 14.76 -10.64
N ILE A 649 -2.59 14.77 -9.78
CA ILE A 649 -1.19 14.98 -10.21
C ILE A 649 -0.49 13.66 -10.54
N ASN A 650 -0.43 12.69 -9.58
CA ASN A 650 0.40 11.49 -9.74
C ASN A 650 -0.23 10.41 -10.62
N THR A 651 -1.56 10.25 -10.60
CA THR A 651 -2.22 9.21 -11.40
C THR A 651 -2.93 9.73 -12.65
N THR A 652 -3.06 11.05 -12.83
CA THR A 652 -3.63 11.62 -14.05
C THR A 652 -2.59 12.45 -14.83
N LEU A 653 -2.11 13.59 -14.33
CA LEU A 653 -1.21 14.50 -15.05
C LEU A 653 0.14 13.83 -15.35
N MET A 654 0.79 13.23 -14.36
CA MET A 654 2.14 12.66 -14.51
C MET A 654 2.18 11.53 -15.56
N PRO A 655 1.27 10.52 -15.56
CA PRO A 655 1.27 9.50 -16.60
C PRO A 655 1.01 10.04 -18.02
N ILE A 656 0.14 11.05 -18.18
CA ILE A 656 -0.09 11.70 -19.48
C ILE A 656 1.21 12.37 -19.94
N ALA A 657 1.80 13.22 -19.10
CA ALA A 657 3.03 13.92 -19.44
C ALA A 657 4.20 12.95 -19.72
N ALA A 658 4.31 11.86 -18.95
CA ALA A 658 5.34 10.84 -19.17
C ALA A 658 5.15 10.09 -20.51
N ARG A 659 3.92 9.83 -20.93
CA ARG A 659 3.63 9.19 -22.22
C ARG A 659 4.00 10.11 -23.37
N GLU A 660 3.57 11.35 -23.32
CA GLU A 660 3.75 12.32 -24.42
C GLU A 660 5.21 12.82 -24.51
N LEU A 661 5.80 13.21 -23.38
CA LEU A 661 7.14 13.83 -23.34
C LEU A 661 8.27 12.80 -23.25
N ASN A 662 8.12 11.78 -22.37
CA ASN A 662 9.17 10.80 -22.11
C ASN A 662 8.98 9.48 -22.87
N ARG A 663 7.90 9.32 -23.64
CA ARG A 663 7.53 8.09 -24.36
C ARG A 663 7.41 6.87 -23.42
N ALA A 664 6.92 7.09 -22.19
CA ALA A 664 6.73 6.06 -21.18
C ALA A 664 5.37 5.36 -21.38
N THR A 665 5.31 4.38 -22.25
CA THR A 665 4.07 3.72 -22.70
C THR A 665 3.43 2.77 -21.68
N THR A 666 4.13 2.42 -20.60
CA THR A 666 3.66 1.48 -19.57
C THR A 666 2.74 2.13 -18.51
N LEU A 667 2.66 3.47 -18.50
CA LEU A 667 1.85 4.20 -17.53
C LEU A 667 0.45 4.47 -18.11
N THR A 668 -0.59 4.09 -17.37
CA THR A 668 -1.98 4.33 -17.74
C THR A 668 -2.52 5.47 -16.89
N PRO A 669 -2.91 6.62 -17.50
CA PRO A 669 -3.51 7.73 -16.75
C PRO A 669 -4.92 7.38 -16.30
N SER A 670 -5.35 7.99 -15.19
CA SER A 670 -6.76 8.00 -14.79
C SER A 670 -7.61 8.71 -15.86
N PRO A 671 -8.93 8.46 -15.92
CA PRO A 671 -9.79 9.03 -16.95
C PRO A 671 -9.78 10.56 -16.98
N TYR A 672 -9.67 11.14 -18.18
CA TYR A 672 -9.68 12.58 -18.46
C TYR A 672 -10.26 12.82 -19.85
N THR A 673 -10.59 14.07 -20.16
CA THR A 673 -11.16 14.45 -21.46
C THR A 673 -10.07 14.91 -22.46
N SER A 674 -9.26 15.89 -22.10
CA SER A 674 -8.19 16.42 -22.95
C SER A 674 -7.08 17.09 -22.14
N ILE A 675 -5.93 17.30 -22.78
CA ILE A 675 -4.82 18.05 -22.23
C ILE A 675 -4.22 18.93 -23.31
N ASP A 676 -3.92 20.19 -22.99
CA ASP A 676 -3.32 21.18 -23.88
C ASP A 676 -2.09 21.83 -23.23
N GLY A 677 -1.11 22.29 -24.00
CA GLY A 677 0.08 22.99 -23.51
C GLY A 677 1.28 22.12 -23.17
N LEU A 678 1.23 20.80 -23.43
CA LEU A 678 2.38 19.90 -23.24
C LEU A 678 3.55 20.20 -24.20
N ASP A 679 3.28 20.77 -25.36
CA ASP A 679 4.26 21.18 -26.36
C ASP A 679 5.23 22.26 -25.86
N GLN A 680 4.91 22.96 -24.79
CA GLN A 680 5.76 23.94 -24.10
C GLN A 680 6.80 23.31 -23.17
N LEU A 681 6.75 21.99 -22.97
CA LEU A 681 7.60 21.22 -22.08
C LEU A 681 8.41 20.19 -22.88
N ASP A 682 9.62 19.88 -22.41
CA ASP A 682 10.50 18.89 -23.05
C ASP A 682 10.50 17.52 -22.38
N LYS A 683 10.27 17.48 -21.07
CA LYS A 683 10.22 16.25 -20.29
C LYS A 683 9.49 16.44 -18.95
N VAL A 684 9.05 15.35 -18.36
CA VAL A 684 8.58 15.31 -16.99
C VAL A 684 9.51 14.45 -16.12
N ILE A 685 9.74 14.88 -14.89
CA ILE A 685 10.54 14.19 -13.88
C ILE A 685 9.69 14.03 -12.64
N ASP A 686 9.43 12.78 -12.30
CA ASP A 686 8.72 12.40 -11.09
C ASP A 686 9.72 12.08 -9.96
N ILE A 687 9.53 12.72 -8.82
CA ILE A 687 10.37 12.60 -7.63
C ILE A 687 9.46 12.19 -6.46
N ASP A 688 9.16 10.91 -6.40
CA ASP A 688 8.35 10.28 -5.36
C ASP A 688 9.20 9.70 -4.21
N GLN A 689 8.56 9.27 -3.14
CA GLN A 689 9.19 8.67 -1.96
C GLN A 689 9.57 7.19 -2.14
N SER A 690 9.36 6.59 -3.31
CA SER A 690 9.70 5.19 -3.57
C SER A 690 11.21 4.96 -3.43
N PRO A 691 11.64 3.79 -2.94
CA PRO A 691 13.07 3.48 -2.80
C PRO A 691 13.83 3.61 -4.13
N ILE A 692 15.09 4.07 -4.07
CA ILE A 692 15.98 4.14 -5.25
C ILE A 692 16.38 2.77 -5.81
N GLY A 693 15.96 1.70 -5.18
CA GLY A 693 16.12 0.30 -5.60
C GLY A 693 15.60 -0.66 -4.54
N ARG A 694 15.25 -1.87 -4.98
CA ARG A 694 14.62 -2.89 -4.14
C ARG A 694 15.61 -3.90 -3.54
N THR A 695 16.89 -3.81 -3.87
CA THR A 695 17.92 -4.76 -3.43
C THR A 695 19.04 -4.06 -2.68
N PRO A 696 19.77 -4.75 -1.80
CA PRO A 696 20.94 -4.19 -1.11
C PRO A 696 22.08 -3.74 -2.04
N ARG A 697 22.05 -4.11 -3.32
CA ARG A 697 23.03 -3.67 -4.35
C ARG A 697 22.78 -2.24 -4.84
N SER A 698 21.55 -1.75 -4.72
CA SER A 698 21.24 -0.36 -5.04
C SER A 698 21.71 0.55 -3.90
N ASN A 699 22.40 1.62 -4.23
CA ASN A 699 22.93 2.59 -3.28
C ASN A 699 23.03 4.00 -3.92
N PRO A 700 23.26 5.06 -3.13
CA PRO A 700 23.38 6.43 -3.65
C PRO A 700 24.44 6.57 -4.74
N ALA A 701 25.61 5.92 -4.62
CA ALA A 701 26.69 6.02 -5.61
C ALA A 701 26.32 5.44 -6.97
N THR A 702 25.60 4.28 -6.97
CA THR A 702 25.14 3.66 -8.22
C THR A 702 24.00 4.44 -8.85
N TYR A 703 23.06 4.90 -8.05
CA TYR A 703 21.86 5.61 -8.53
C TYR A 703 22.19 6.97 -9.15
N THR A 704 23.06 7.74 -8.52
CA THR A 704 23.51 9.07 -9.03
C THR A 704 24.56 8.96 -10.14
N GLY A 705 25.05 7.75 -10.42
CA GLY A 705 26.08 7.48 -11.43
C GLY A 705 27.50 7.91 -11.01
N ILE A 706 27.72 8.21 -9.73
CA ILE A 706 29.06 8.52 -9.16
C ILE A 706 29.98 7.29 -9.20
N PHE A 707 29.41 6.11 -9.07
CA PHE A 707 30.18 4.86 -8.96
C PHE A 707 30.95 4.51 -10.26
N THR A 708 30.44 4.88 -11.43
CA THR A 708 31.14 4.61 -12.71
C THR A 708 32.51 5.28 -12.80
N PRO A 709 32.64 6.62 -12.64
CA PRO A 709 33.95 7.27 -12.65
C PRO A 709 34.85 6.80 -11.46
N ILE A 710 34.30 6.43 -10.32
CA ILE A 710 35.10 5.84 -9.23
C ILE A 710 35.75 4.53 -9.69
N ARG A 711 35.00 3.61 -10.34
CA ARG A 711 35.55 2.35 -10.85
C ARG A 711 36.61 2.56 -11.92
N GLU A 712 36.45 3.59 -12.76
CA GLU A 712 37.42 3.97 -13.76
C GLU A 712 38.72 4.48 -13.12
N LEU A 713 38.67 5.26 -12.03
CA LEU A 713 39.83 5.68 -11.27
C LEU A 713 40.58 4.51 -10.67
N PHE A 714 39.90 3.56 -10.04
CA PHE A 714 40.53 2.35 -9.51
C PHE A 714 41.18 1.49 -10.58
N ALA A 715 40.50 1.29 -11.73
CA ALA A 715 41.08 0.58 -12.89
C ALA A 715 42.28 1.32 -13.51
N GLY A 716 42.35 2.64 -13.32
CA GLY A 716 43.45 3.50 -13.80
C GLY A 716 44.68 3.49 -12.89
N THR A 717 44.66 2.87 -11.70
CA THR A 717 45.84 2.76 -10.80
C THR A 717 46.92 1.90 -11.41
N GLN A 718 48.17 2.14 -11.06
CA GLN A 718 49.30 1.40 -11.58
C GLN A 718 49.19 -0.09 -11.30
N GLU A 719 48.77 -0.45 -10.07
CA GLU A 719 48.61 -1.84 -9.64
C GLU A 719 47.44 -2.55 -10.38
N ALA A 720 46.29 -1.89 -10.56
CA ALA A 720 45.20 -2.46 -11.34
C ALA A 720 45.57 -2.71 -12.79
N ARG A 721 46.30 -1.79 -13.42
CA ARG A 721 46.83 -1.96 -14.79
C ARG A 721 47.81 -3.11 -14.90
N SER A 722 48.74 -3.26 -13.94
CA SER A 722 49.72 -4.34 -13.93
C SER A 722 49.08 -5.72 -13.80
N ARG A 723 47.91 -5.80 -13.09
CA ARG A 723 47.12 -7.02 -12.94
C ARG A 723 46.09 -7.19 -14.08
N GLY A 724 45.97 -6.25 -15.04
CA GLY A 724 45.01 -6.30 -16.13
C GLY A 724 43.54 -6.08 -15.69
N TYR A 725 43.33 -5.42 -14.55
CA TYR A 725 42.01 -5.19 -14.01
C TYR A 725 41.28 -4.07 -14.74
N LYS A 726 40.11 -4.39 -15.30
CA LYS A 726 39.22 -3.45 -16.00
C LYS A 726 38.19 -2.86 -15.01
N PRO A 727 37.47 -1.77 -15.36
CA PRO A 727 36.45 -1.18 -14.48
C PRO A 727 35.35 -2.16 -14.02
N GLY A 728 35.08 -3.22 -14.80
CA GLY A 728 34.15 -4.30 -14.41
C GLY A 728 34.60 -5.09 -13.17
N ARG A 729 35.91 -5.18 -12.90
CA ARG A 729 36.46 -5.83 -11.69
C ARG A 729 36.03 -5.16 -10.41
N PHE A 730 35.86 -3.85 -10.45
CA PHE A 730 35.44 -3.02 -9.34
C PHE A 730 33.92 -2.87 -9.23
N SER A 731 33.14 -3.65 -9.98
CA SER A 731 31.69 -3.71 -9.87
C SER A 731 31.26 -4.89 -8.99
N PHE A 732 30.52 -4.62 -7.93
CA PHE A 732 29.91 -5.68 -7.11
C PHE A 732 28.71 -6.38 -7.81
N ASN A 733 28.26 -5.89 -8.97
CA ASN A 733 27.19 -6.51 -9.77
C ASN A 733 27.72 -7.54 -10.80
N VAL A 734 29.02 -7.56 -11.05
CA VAL A 734 29.65 -8.39 -12.09
C VAL A 734 30.56 -9.45 -11.46
N LYS A 735 30.53 -10.67 -12.00
CA LYS A 735 31.43 -11.75 -11.57
C LYS A 735 32.90 -11.37 -11.81
N GLY A 736 33.78 -11.86 -10.94
CA GLY A 736 35.21 -11.69 -11.03
C GLY A 736 35.83 -10.83 -9.94
N GLY A 737 35.21 -9.73 -9.53
CA GLY A 737 35.74 -8.89 -8.45
C GLY A 737 34.87 -8.86 -7.18
N ARG A 738 33.65 -9.31 -7.26
CA ARG A 738 32.72 -9.37 -6.14
C ARG A 738 32.95 -10.59 -5.25
N CYS A 739 32.48 -10.53 -4.03
CA CYS A 739 32.35 -11.72 -3.18
C CYS A 739 31.24 -12.62 -3.75
N GLU A 740 31.56 -13.85 -4.09
CA GLU A 740 30.60 -14.79 -4.69
C GLU A 740 29.67 -15.41 -3.64
N ALA A 741 30.04 -15.45 -2.35
CA ALA A 741 29.17 -15.95 -1.28
C ALA A 741 27.90 -15.09 -1.10
N CYS A 742 28.05 -13.77 -1.07
CA CYS A 742 26.91 -12.83 -1.02
C CYS A 742 26.58 -12.20 -2.39
N GLN A 743 27.24 -12.66 -3.45
CA GLN A 743 27.08 -12.14 -4.82
C GLN A 743 27.20 -10.61 -4.94
N GLY A 744 28.01 -9.99 -4.06
CA GLY A 744 28.23 -8.55 -4.02
C GLY A 744 27.22 -7.74 -3.20
N GLU A 745 26.29 -8.37 -2.50
CA GLU A 745 25.32 -7.69 -1.62
C GLU A 745 25.96 -7.20 -0.31
N GLY A 746 27.01 -7.89 0.14
CA GLY A 746 27.64 -7.62 1.43
C GLY A 746 26.88 -8.25 2.61
N MET A 747 25.62 -8.59 2.39
CA MET A 747 24.71 -9.16 3.38
C MET A 747 24.12 -10.47 2.85
N ILE A 748 23.66 -11.33 3.73
CA ILE A 748 22.92 -12.55 3.42
C ILE A 748 21.51 -12.37 3.99
N LYS A 749 20.52 -12.56 3.14
CA LYS A 749 19.12 -12.55 3.54
C LYS A 749 18.78 -13.86 4.23
N VAL A 750 18.29 -13.79 5.46
CA VAL A 750 17.74 -14.92 6.21
C VAL A 750 16.21 -14.78 6.17
N GLU A 751 15.56 -15.68 5.43
CA GLU A 751 14.10 -15.69 5.32
C GLU A 751 13.49 -16.29 6.59
N MET A 752 12.64 -15.50 7.25
CA MET A 752 11.92 -15.89 8.45
C MET A 752 10.44 -16.02 8.12
N HIS A 753 9.92 -17.22 7.93
CA HIS A 753 8.56 -17.52 7.43
C HIS A 753 7.42 -16.82 8.16
N PHE A 754 7.60 -16.41 9.42
CA PHE A 754 6.56 -15.76 10.26
C PHE A 754 6.99 -14.39 10.81
N LEU A 755 8.22 -13.95 10.55
CA LEU A 755 8.80 -12.67 10.98
C LEU A 755 9.38 -11.94 9.77
N PRO A 756 9.63 -10.63 9.86
CA PRO A 756 10.34 -9.90 8.82
C PRO A 756 11.70 -10.52 8.51
N ASP A 757 12.07 -10.55 7.23
CA ASP A 757 13.38 -11.06 6.80
C ASP A 757 14.52 -10.27 7.44
N ILE A 758 15.55 -10.96 7.92
CA ILE A 758 16.73 -10.36 8.54
C ILE A 758 17.90 -10.40 7.54
N TYR A 759 18.64 -9.30 7.49
CA TYR A 759 19.86 -9.19 6.69
C TYR A 759 21.08 -9.22 7.62
N VAL A 760 21.93 -10.25 7.46
CA VAL A 760 23.13 -10.46 8.27
C VAL A 760 24.38 -10.18 7.42
N PRO A 761 25.44 -9.51 7.96
CA PRO A 761 26.69 -9.33 7.23
C PRO A 761 27.26 -10.66 6.73
N CYS A 762 27.73 -10.70 5.50
CA CYS A 762 28.33 -11.89 4.91
C CYS A 762 29.61 -12.31 5.65
N ASP A 763 29.68 -13.53 6.14
CA ASP A 763 30.83 -14.05 6.91
C ASP A 763 32.13 -14.07 6.12
N VAL A 764 32.07 -14.25 4.79
CA VAL A 764 33.23 -14.33 3.89
C VAL A 764 33.85 -12.97 3.65
N CYS A 765 33.05 -11.97 3.25
CA CYS A 765 33.55 -10.63 2.96
C CYS A 765 33.34 -9.62 4.10
N LYS A 766 32.69 -10.01 5.20
CA LYS A 766 32.40 -9.17 6.37
C LYS A 766 31.76 -7.82 5.97
N GLY A 767 30.79 -7.86 5.07
CA GLY A 767 30.09 -6.67 4.58
C GLY A 767 30.80 -5.92 3.44
N LYS A 768 32.05 -6.23 3.09
CA LYS A 768 32.86 -5.48 2.13
C LYS A 768 32.47 -5.64 0.65
N ARG A 769 31.58 -6.58 0.28
CA ARG A 769 31.04 -6.83 -1.07
C ARG A 769 32.02 -7.41 -2.10
N TYR A 770 33.34 -7.29 -1.90
CA TYR A 770 34.41 -7.70 -2.85
C TYR A 770 35.23 -8.88 -2.35
N ASN A 771 35.90 -9.52 -3.29
CA ASN A 771 36.93 -10.53 -2.97
C ASN A 771 38.25 -9.84 -2.54
N ARG A 772 39.15 -10.62 -1.93
CA ARG A 772 40.40 -10.12 -1.34
C ARG A 772 41.31 -9.46 -2.39
N GLU A 773 41.43 -10.02 -3.59
CA GLU A 773 42.28 -9.53 -4.66
C GLU A 773 41.83 -8.16 -5.21
N THR A 774 40.53 -7.89 -5.20
CA THR A 774 40.01 -6.57 -5.58
C THR A 774 40.29 -5.55 -4.49
N LEU A 775 40.20 -5.96 -3.22
CA LEU A 775 40.46 -5.09 -2.06
C LEU A 775 41.95 -4.75 -1.88
N ASP A 776 42.86 -5.47 -2.50
CA ASP A 776 44.28 -5.10 -2.52
C ASP A 776 44.55 -3.78 -3.27
N ILE A 777 43.67 -3.42 -4.22
CA ILE A 777 43.89 -2.22 -5.03
C ILE A 777 43.43 -0.99 -4.23
N GLN A 778 44.31 0.01 -4.15
CA GLN A 778 44.09 1.23 -3.43
C GLN A 778 44.18 2.47 -4.35
N TYR A 779 43.33 3.46 -4.08
CA TYR A 779 43.43 4.81 -4.65
C TYR A 779 43.59 5.79 -3.51
N LYS A 780 44.69 6.58 -3.48
CA LYS A 780 45.07 7.46 -2.37
C LYS A 780 45.00 6.77 -0.98
N GLY A 781 45.46 5.52 -0.90
CA GLY A 781 45.49 4.76 0.35
C GLY A 781 44.14 4.20 0.81
N LYS A 782 43.09 4.29 0.00
CA LYS A 782 41.76 3.75 0.30
C LYS A 782 41.37 2.65 -0.69
N THR A 783 40.77 1.59 -0.17
CA THR A 783 40.17 0.51 -0.97
C THR A 783 38.79 0.93 -1.45
N ILE A 784 38.22 0.19 -2.42
CA ILE A 784 36.92 0.56 -2.99
C ILE A 784 35.76 0.39 -1.99
N ASP A 785 35.86 -0.56 -1.05
CA ASP A 785 34.86 -0.71 0.03
C ASP A 785 34.97 0.44 1.04
N GLU A 786 36.16 0.90 1.38
CA GLU A 786 36.37 2.08 2.23
C GLU A 786 35.82 3.35 1.59
N VAL A 787 35.94 3.50 0.25
CA VAL A 787 35.33 4.60 -0.49
C VAL A 787 33.78 4.52 -0.45
N LEU A 788 33.21 3.34 -0.59
CA LEU A 788 31.77 3.15 -0.46
C LEU A 788 31.26 3.39 0.98
N ALA A 789 32.10 3.20 1.96
CA ALA A 789 31.81 3.46 3.38
C ALA A 789 31.89 4.95 3.76
N MET A 790 32.55 5.80 2.94
CA MET A 790 32.62 7.24 3.17
C MET A 790 31.24 7.88 3.15
N THR A 791 31.03 8.88 4.00
CA THR A 791 29.92 9.81 3.89
C THR A 791 30.07 10.69 2.63
N VAL A 792 28.98 11.31 2.19
CA VAL A 792 29.02 12.22 1.03
C VAL A 792 29.99 13.38 1.29
N GLU A 793 30.04 13.91 2.52
CA GLU A 793 30.95 14.99 2.93
C GLU A 793 32.42 14.54 2.82
N GLU A 794 32.79 13.42 3.44
CA GLU A 794 34.14 12.85 3.35
C GLU A 794 34.54 12.54 1.90
N ALA A 795 33.61 12.00 1.12
CA ALA A 795 33.85 11.69 -0.28
C ALA A 795 34.08 12.95 -1.14
N LEU A 796 33.34 14.04 -0.86
CA LEU A 796 33.54 15.32 -1.57
C LEU A 796 34.92 15.89 -1.32
N GLU A 797 35.41 15.85 -0.09
CA GLU A 797 36.76 16.25 0.25
C GLU A 797 37.82 15.36 -0.43
N PHE A 798 37.65 14.05 -0.34
CA PHE A 798 38.55 13.04 -0.94
C PHE A 798 38.67 13.12 -2.46
N PHE A 799 37.52 13.34 -3.15
CA PHE A 799 37.45 13.45 -4.61
C PHE A 799 37.46 14.88 -5.15
N SER A 800 37.73 15.89 -4.30
CA SER A 800 37.78 17.31 -4.73
C SER A 800 38.66 17.54 -5.99
N PRO A 801 39.81 16.81 -6.20
CA PRO A 801 40.62 17.00 -7.41
C PRO A 801 40.01 16.30 -8.68
N VAL A 802 38.88 15.60 -8.55
CA VAL A 802 38.25 14.88 -9.67
C VAL A 802 36.90 15.52 -10.00
N PRO A 803 36.85 16.51 -10.92
CA PRO A 803 35.64 17.33 -11.16
C PRO A 803 34.38 16.52 -11.54
N ALA A 804 34.55 15.41 -12.25
CA ALA A 804 33.42 14.55 -12.66
C ALA A 804 32.71 13.88 -11.48
N ILE A 805 33.44 13.59 -10.38
CA ILE A 805 32.89 13.02 -9.16
C ILE A 805 32.44 14.15 -8.23
N ALA A 806 33.31 15.15 -7.99
CA ALA A 806 33.07 16.26 -7.07
C ALA A 806 31.77 17.01 -7.40
N ARG A 807 31.48 17.29 -8.67
CA ARG A 807 30.24 17.97 -9.08
C ARG A 807 28.98 17.19 -8.72
N ARG A 808 28.99 15.85 -8.85
CA ARG A 808 27.83 15.02 -8.49
C ARG A 808 27.70 14.86 -6.98
N LEU A 809 28.82 14.82 -6.26
CA LEU A 809 28.79 14.82 -4.78
C LEU A 809 28.24 16.15 -4.27
N GLN A 810 28.61 17.25 -4.89
CA GLN A 810 28.09 18.58 -4.54
C GLN A 810 26.56 18.64 -4.62
N THR A 811 25.93 18.01 -5.63
CA THR A 811 24.46 17.99 -5.71
C THR A 811 23.80 17.21 -4.57
N LEU A 812 24.47 16.20 -4.01
CA LEU A 812 24.01 15.51 -2.80
C LEU A 812 24.14 16.40 -1.55
N VAL A 813 25.21 17.19 -1.47
CA VAL A 813 25.41 18.19 -0.40
C VAL A 813 24.34 19.28 -0.49
N ASP A 814 24.08 19.80 -1.70
CA ASP A 814 23.09 20.86 -1.95
C ASP A 814 21.67 20.47 -1.46
N VAL A 815 21.31 19.19 -1.54
CA VAL A 815 20.02 18.67 -1.04
C VAL A 815 20.07 18.23 0.44
N GLY A 816 21.16 18.52 1.18
CA GLY A 816 21.29 18.25 2.61
C GLY A 816 21.62 16.80 2.96
N LEU A 817 22.19 16.00 2.05
CA LEU A 817 22.54 14.59 2.27
C LEU A 817 24.04 14.39 2.55
N THR A 818 24.65 15.22 3.39
CA THR A 818 26.07 15.18 3.74
C THR A 818 26.46 13.91 4.51
N TYR A 819 25.55 13.41 5.31
CA TYR A 819 25.74 12.34 6.31
C TYR A 819 25.52 10.91 5.78
N ILE A 820 24.84 10.70 4.64
CA ILE A 820 24.62 9.37 4.09
C ILE A 820 25.92 8.82 3.51
N ARG A 821 26.08 7.48 3.54
CA ARG A 821 27.24 6.82 2.95
C ARG A 821 27.01 6.51 1.48
N LEU A 822 28.06 6.60 0.66
CA LEU A 822 27.98 6.32 -0.79
C LEU A 822 27.45 4.93 -1.09
N GLY A 823 27.89 3.91 -0.33
CA GLY A 823 27.48 2.51 -0.47
C GLY A 823 26.28 2.10 0.41
N GLN A 824 25.61 3.02 1.07
CA GLN A 824 24.44 2.72 1.91
C GLN A 824 23.35 2.03 1.08
N SER A 825 22.82 0.91 1.59
CA SER A 825 21.75 0.18 0.90
C SER A 825 20.51 1.05 0.68
N ALA A 826 19.92 0.98 -0.50
CA ALA A 826 18.66 1.65 -0.81
C ALA A 826 17.51 1.28 0.16
N THR A 827 17.56 0.07 0.72
CA THR A 827 16.55 -0.43 1.67
C THR A 827 16.65 0.19 3.06
N THR A 828 17.79 0.82 3.39
CA THR A 828 18.01 1.49 4.68
C THR A 828 17.77 3.00 4.63
N LEU A 829 17.58 3.57 3.45
CA LEU A 829 17.24 4.98 3.28
C LEU A 829 15.79 5.24 3.69
N SER A 830 15.53 6.37 4.34
CA SER A 830 14.17 6.86 4.54
C SER A 830 13.54 7.31 3.20
N GLY A 831 12.20 7.43 3.15
CA GLY A 831 11.51 7.92 1.96
C GLY A 831 12.01 9.29 1.51
N GLY A 832 12.19 10.23 2.45
CA GLY A 832 12.70 11.56 2.17
C GLY A 832 14.17 11.56 1.71
N GLU A 833 15.03 10.68 2.26
CA GLU A 833 16.41 10.53 1.78
C GLU A 833 16.45 9.98 0.35
N ALA A 834 15.64 8.95 0.05
CA ALA A 834 15.53 8.38 -1.30
C ALA A 834 15.07 9.44 -2.31
N GLN A 835 14.10 10.26 -1.95
CA GLN A 835 13.58 11.35 -2.76
C GLN A 835 14.65 12.41 -3.04
N ARG A 836 15.41 12.82 -2.01
CA ARG A 836 16.51 13.78 -2.16
C ARG A 836 17.67 13.23 -3.01
N VAL A 837 17.96 11.93 -2.95
CA VAL A 837 18.92 11.27 -3.85
C VAL A 837 18.44 11.32 -5.30
N LYS A 838 17.12 11.13 -5.54
CA LYS A 838 16.54 11.27 -6.88
C LYS A 838 16.68 12.71 -7.39
N LEU A 839 16.36 13.70 -6.55
CA LEU A 839 16.51 15.11 -6.88
C LEU A 839 17.98 15.46 -7.20
N ALA A 840 18.93 15.02 -6.39
CA ALA A 840 20.37 15.27 -6.62
C ALA A 840 20.84 14.69 -7.97
N ARG A 841 20.35 13.51 -8.36
CA ARG A 841 20.66 12.93 -9.67
C ARG A 841 20.16 13.81 -10.82
N GLU A 842 18.97 14.38 -10.73
CA GLU A 842 18.42 15.24 -11.77
C GLU A 842 19.16 16.60 -11.82
N LEU A 843 19.52 17.17 -10.67
CA LEU A 843 20.36 18.38 -10.59
C LEU A 843 21.74 18.21 -11.23
N ALA A 844 22.28 16.99 -11.24
CA ALA A 844 23.57 16.71 -11.88
C ALA A 844 23.51 16.70 -13.42
N LYS A 845 22.33 16.64 -14.01
CA LYS A 845 22.10 16.66 -15.45
C LYS A 845 22.07 18.10 -15.99
N ARG A 846 22.22 18.23 -17.30
CA ARG A 846 22.08 19.54 -17.96
C ARG A 846 20.60 19.94 -17.96
N ASP A 847 20.32 21.12 -17.48
CA ASP A 847 18.99 21.71 -17.43
C ASP A 847 18.62 22.35 -18.78
N THR A 848 17.37 22.23 -19.18
CA THR A 848 16.81 22.81 -20.42
C THR A 848 15.96 24.04 -20.17
N GLY A 849 15.48 24.25 -18.92
CA GLY A 849 14.57 25.33 -18.55
C GLY A 849 13.11 25.09 -18.98
N GLN A 850 12.77 23.90 -19.49
CA GLN A 850 11.41 23.52 -19.94
C GLN A 850 10.96 22.18 -19.33
N THR A 851 11.52 21.82 -18.19
CA THR A 851 11.23 20.56 -17.53
C THR A 851 10.09 20.74 -16.51
N LEU A 852 9.14 19.81 -16.52
CA LEU A 852 8.13 19.66 -15.46
C LEU A 852 8.65 18.73 -14.36
N TYR A 853 8.91 19.26 -13.17
CA TYR A 853 9.22 18.49 -11.98
C TYR A 853 7.97 18.28 -11.15
N ILE A 854 7.67 17.06 -10.77
CA ILE A 854 6.59 16.69 -9.86
C ILE A 854 7.21 16.09 -8.61
N LEU A 855 6.96 16.70 -7.45
CA LEU A 855 7.45 16.27 -6.15
C LEU A 855 6.26 15.97 -5.24
N ASP A 856 6.28 14.80 -4.61
CA ASP A 856 5.24 14.36 -3.69
C ASP A 856 5.76 14.42 -2.25
N GLU A 857 5.25 15.38 -1.47
CA GLU A 857 5.60 15.65 -0.07
C GLU A 857 7.12 15.65 0.21
N PRO A 858 7.92 16.53 -0.46
CA PRO A 858 9.38 16.49 -0.38
C PRO A 858 9.94 16.93 0.99
N THR A 859 9.12 17.47 1.88
CA THR A 859 9.54 17.88 3.24
C THR A 859 9.38 16.79 4.29
N THR A 860 8.94 15.61 3.90
CA THR A 860 8.78 14.46 4.79
C THR A 860 10.07 14.17 5.55
N GLY A 861 10.03 14.13 6.88
CA GLY A 861 11.18 13.84 7.75
C GLY A 861 12.24 14.94 7.82
N LEU A 862 11.92 16.16 7.41
CA LEU A 862 12.84 17.28 7.39
C LEU A 862 12.62 18.25 8.57
N HIS A 863 13.70 18.61 9.22
CA HIS A 863 13.72 19.73 10.15
C HIS A 863 13.60 21.07 9.38
N PHE A 864 13.14 22.13 10.04
CA PHE A 864 12.97 23.47 9.43
C PHE A 864 14.21 23.94 8.63
N GLU A 865 15.41 23.70 9.14
CA GLU A 865 16.66 24.07 8.45
C GLU A 865 16.91 23.26 7.19
N ASP A 866 16.54 21.95 7.19
CA ASP A 866 16.63 21.10 6.00
C ASP A 866 15.63 21.55 4.94
N ILE A 867 14.42 21.98 5.37
CA ILE A 867 13.37 22.54 4.47
C ILE A 867 13.90 23.83 3.81
N ARG A 868 14.54 24.72 4.57
CA ARG A 868 15.14 25.94 4.04
C ARG A 868 16.16 25.64 2.94
N GLN A 869 17.03 24.64 3.16
CA GLN A 869 18.01 24.21 2.15
C GLN A 869 17.33 23.66 0.90
N LEU A 870 16.34 22.79 1.07
CA LEU A 870 15.56 22.22 -0.04
C LEU A 870 14.88 23.32 -0.86
N LEU A 871 14.23 24.29 -0.22
CA LEU A 871 13.58 25.40 -0.90
C LEU A 871 14.58 26.23 -1.73
N THR A 872 15.80 26.43 -1.24
CA THR A 872 16.87 27.12 -2.02
C THR A 872 17.13 26.39 -3.34
N VAL A 873 17.13 25.05 -3.32
CA VAL A 873 17.32 24.23 -4.53
C VAL A 873 16.12 24.32 -5.47
N LEU A 874 14.89 24.22 -4.93
CA LEU A 874 13.68 24.31 -5.73
C LEU A 874 13.52 25.67 -6.40
N HIS A 875 13.77 26.77 -5.69
CA HIS A 875 13.75 28.11 -6.25
C HIS A 875 14.81 28.29 -7.34
N ARG A 876 16.03 27.76 -7.15
CA ARG A 876 17.07 27.79 -8.21
C ARG A 876 16.61 27.04 -9.48
N LEU A 877 15.96 25.88 -9.35
CA LEU A 877 15.41 25.14 -10.50
C LEU A 877 14.31 25.94 -11.22
N ARG A 878 13.39 26.55 -10.47
CA ARG A 878 12.37 27.44 -11.00
C ARG A 878 12.97 28.64 -11.72
N ASP A 879 13.96 29.29 -11.14
CA ASP A 879 14.63 30.48 -11.69
C ASP A 879 15.33 30.18 -13.02
N HIS A 880 15.64 28.93 -13.31
CA HIS A 880 16.12 28.46 -14.62
C HIS A 880 14.98 28.26 -15.65
N GLY A 881 13.72 28.55 -15.32
CA GLY A 881 12.56 28.47 -16.22
C GLY A 881 11.74 27.19 -16.09
N ASN A 882 12.13 26.24 -15.24
CA ASN A 882 11.40 24.99 -15.06
C ASN A 882 10.08 25.19 -14.29
N THR A 883 9.13 24.32 -14.55
CA THR A 883 7.89 24.23 -13.78
C THR A 883 8.06 23.22 -12.67
N ILE A 884 7.77 23.63 -11.44
CA ILE A 884 7.88 22.75 -10.27
C ILE A 884 6.53 22.63 -9.62
N VAL A 885 5.96 21.43 -9.63
CA VAL A 885 4.71 21.08 -8.94
C VAL A 885 5.05 20.30 -7.69
N VAL A 886 4.62 20.81 -6.56
CA VAL A 886 4.85 20.18 -5.26
C VAL A 886 3.52 19.88 -4.59
N ILE A 887 3.23 18.62 -4.30
CA ILE A 887 2.12 18.24 -3.42
C ILE A 887 2.62 18.42 -1.99
N GLU A 888 2.02 19.30 -1.21
CA GLU A 888 2.54 19.66 0.11
C GLU A 888 1.45 20.04 1.13
N HIS A 889 1.81 19.80 2.39
CA HIS A 889 1.04 20.22 3.58
C HIS A 889 1.82 21.17 4.48
N ASN A 890 3.15 21.24 4.31
CA ASN A 890 4.01 22.12 5.10
C ASN A 890 3.80 23.59 4.74
N LEU A 891 3.35 24.38 5.71
CA LEU A 891 3.03 25.80 5.51
C LEU A 891 4.25 26.65 5.14
N ASP A 892 5.44 26.26 5.56
CA ASP A 892 6.68 26.96 5.21
C ASP A 892 7.00 26.85 3.71
N VAL A 893 6.69 25.69 3.09
CA VAL A 893 6.80 25.54 1.63
C VAL A 893 5.68 26.31 0.93
N ILE A 894 4.44 26.13 1.39
CA ILE A 894 3.25 26.71 0.75
C ILE A 894 3.35 28.25 0.74
N LYS A 895 3.81 28.89 1.84
CA LYS A 895 3.97 30.35 1.89
C LYS A 895 5.04 30.89 0.92
N THR A 896 5.98 30.03 0.46
CA THR A 896 7.05 30.43 -0.48
C THR A 896 6.70 30.16 -1.95
N ALA A 897 5.60 29.47 -2.23
CA ALA A 897 5.15 29.15 -3.59
C ALA A 897 4.76 30.41 -4.39
N ASP A 898 4.88 30.36 -5.71
CA ASP A 898 4.37 31.42 -6.60
C ASP A 898 2.86 31.27 -6.83
N TRP A 899 2.37 30.02 -6.85
CA TRP A 899 0.98 29.67 -7.10
C TRP A 899 0.54 28.51 -6.24
N ILE A 900 -0.71 28.50 -5.82
CA ILE A 900 -1.36 27.44 -5.06
C ILE A 900 -2.57 26.93 -5.81
N ILE A 901 -2.78 25.62 -5.81
CA ILE A 901 -3.99 24.94 -6.26
C ILE A 901 -4.48 24.10 -5.09
N ASP A 902 -5.60 24.51 -4.49
CA ASP A 902 -6.15 23.90 -3.28
C ASP A 902 -7.34 23.00 -3.62
N LEU A 903 -7.25 21.71 -3.26
CA LEU A 903 -8.29 20.71 -3.48
C LEU A 903 -9.10 20.47 -2.20
N GLY A 904 -10.40 20.29 -2.37
CA GLY A 904 -11.30 20.04 -1.24
C GLY A 904 -12.76 19.91 -1.69
N PRO A 905 -13.71 20.39 -0.85
CA PRO A 905 -13.51 20.93 0.50
C PRO A 905 -13.12 19.91 1.56
N GLU A 906 -13.52 18.62 1.37
CA GLU A 906 -13.28 17.53 2.30
C GLU A 906 -12.44 16.40 1.66
N GLY A 907 -12.20 15.31 2.39
CA GLY A 907 -11.63 14.07 1.85
C GLY A 907 -12.68 13.13 1.26
N GLY A 908 -12.27 12.14 0.48
CA GLY A 908 -13.13 11.10 -0.07
C GLY A 908 -14.22 11.63 -1.00
N SER A 909 -15.46 11.19 -0.81
CA SER A 909 -16.62 11.56 -1.64
C SER A 909 -16.97 13.05 -1.53
N GLY A 910 -16.64 13.69 -0.41
CA GLY A 910 -16.83 15.14 -0.20
C GLY A 910 -15.72 16.02 -0.79
N GLY A 911 -14.71 15.44 -1.42
CA GLY A 911 -13.59 16.13 -2.04
C GLY A 911 -13.63 16.15 -3.56
N GLY A 912 -12.46 16.20 -4.17
CA GLY A 912 -12.30 16.02 -5.60
C GLY A 912 -12.62 17.26 -6.44
N GLN A 913 -12.56 18.44 -5.86
CA GLN A 913 -12.77 19.72 -6.56
C GLN A 913 -11.60 20.68 -6.26
N ILE A 914 -11.27 21.56 -7.22
CA ILE A 914 -10.40 22.70 -6.96
C ILE A 914 -11.27 23.79 -6.33
N ILE A 915 -10.98 24.12 -5.06
CA ILE A 915 -11.75 25.09 -4.29
C ILE A 915 -11.14 26.48 -4.25
N ALA A 916 -9.82 26.56 -4.48
CA ALA A 916 -9.10 27.83 -4.51
C ALA A 916 -7.86 27.69 -5.40
N GLU A 917 -7.53 28.75 -6.14
CA GLU A 917 -6.30 28.86 -6.91
C GLU A 917 -5.82 30.31 -6.92
N GLY A 918 -4.52 30.52 -6.97
CA GLY A 918 -3.92 31.85 -7.00
C GLY A 918 -2.62 31.92 -6.20
N THR A 919 -2.15 33.17 -5.97
CA THR A 919 -1.01 33.39 -5.09
C THR A 919 -1.36 33.02 -3.64
N PRO A 920 -0.37 32.72 -2.78
CA PRO A 920 -0.60 32.45 -1.35
C PRO A 920 -1.49 33.53 -0.66
N GLU A 921 -1.29 34.79 -1.00
CA GLU A 921 -2.05 35.93 -0.46
C GLU A 921 -3.51 35.93 -0.94
N GLN A 922 -3.77 35.46 -2.16
CA GLN A 922 -5.14 35.35 -2.70
C GLN A 922 -5.87 34.18 -2.04
N VAL A 923 -5.23 33.01 -1.96
CA VAL A 923 -5.83 31.81 -1.33
C VAL A 923 -6.08 32.05 0.16
N ALA A 924 -5.22 32.77 0.88
CA ALA A 924 -5.41 33.12 2.29
C ALA A 924 -6.67 33.97 2.55
N ARG A 925 -7.25 34.63 1.53
CA ARG A 925 -8.49 35.41 1.63
C ARG A 925 -9.75 34.59 1.33
N MET A 926 -9.60 33.36 0.80
CA MET A 926 -10.70 32.49 0.42
C MET A 926 -11.17 31.67 1.63
N GLU A 927 -12.35 31.97 2.18
CA GLU A 927 -12.89 31.32 3.37
C GLU A 927 -13.15 29.81 3.20
N VAL A 928 -13.37 29.36 1.97
CA VAL A 928 -13.60 27.95 1.64
C VAL A 928 -12.33 27.10 1.72
N SER A 929 -11.14 27.74 1.67
CA SER A 929 -9.85 27.05 1.73
C SER A 929 -9.42 26.84 3.18
N HIS A 930 -9.31 25.57 3.57
CA HIS A 930 -8.70 25.22 4.86
C HIS A 930 -7.22 25.63 4.89
N THR A 931 -6.49 25.37 3.82
CA THR A 931 -5.07 25.78 3.67
C THR A 931 -4.94 27.30 3.82
N GLY A 932 -5.83 28.08 3.17
CA GLY A 932 -5.83 29.54 3.27
C GLY A 932 -6.04 30.05 4.70
N ARG A 933 -6.90 29.39 5.48
CA ARG A 933 -7.15 29.73 6.88
C ARG A 933 -5.89 29.61 7.75
N PHE A 934 -5.12 28.52 7.60
CA PHE A 934 -3.87 28.32 8.35
C PHE A 934 -2.71 29.18 7.83
N LEU A 935 -2.72 29.51 6.54
CA LEU A 935 -1.68 30.32 5.90
C LEU A 935 -1.79 31.81 6.30
N LYS A 936 -3.01 32.31 6.47
CA LYS A 936 -3.30 33.72 6.73
C LYS A 936 -2.52 34.33 7.91
N PRO A 937 -2.52 33.71 9.12
CA PRO A 937 -1.79 34.26 10.27
C PRO A 937 -0.26 34.31 10.05
N LEU A 938 0.29 33.39 9.23
CA LEU A 938 1.72 33.37 8.94
C LEU A 938 2.13 34.52 8.02
N LEU A 939 1.33 34.79 6.99
CA LEU A 939 1.56 35.90 6.06
C LEU A 939 1.38 37.26 6.76
N GLU A 940 0.37 37.42 7.62
CA GLU A 940 0.13 38.65 8.41
C GLU A 940 1.28 38.92 9.38
N ARG A 941 1.76 37.93 10.13
CA ARG A 941 2.91 38.06 11.04
C ARG A 941 4.18 38.58 10.36
N GLN A 942 4.46 38.06 9.13
CA GLN A 942 5.66 38.50 8.40
C GLN A 942 5.48 39.89 7.78
N ALA A 943 4.28 40.24 7.33
CA ALA A 943 4.01 41.60 6.87
C ALA A 943 4.20 42.64 7.99
N ASP A 944 3.73 42.38 9.21
CA ASP A 944 3.89 43.24 10.38
C ASP A 944 5.38 43.40 10.79
N ARG A 945 6.19 42.35 10.67
CA ARG A 945 7.64 42.41 10.94
C ARG A 945 8.39 43.24 9.89
N ALA A 946 8.10 43.01 8.60
CA ALA A 946 8.70 43.78 7.52
C ALA A 946 8.39 45.27 7.67
N ASP A 947 7.17 45.65 8.05
CA ASP A 947 6.78 47.02 8.32
C ASP A 947 7.51 47.59 9.55
N THR A 948 7.74 46.79 10.58
CA THR A 948 8.45 47.22 11.81
C THR A 948 9.92 47.47 11.55
N GLU A 949 10.56 46.57 10.77
CA GLU A 949 11.98 46.74 10.35
C GLU A 949 12.16 47.96 9.45
N ALA A 950 11.26 48.16 8.47
CA ALA A 950 11.25 49.35 7.62
C ALA A 950 11.06 50.66 8.39
N ARG A 951 10.24 50.63 9.47
CA ARG A 951 10.09 51.79 10.40
C ARG A 951 11.31 52.00 11.29
N GLY A 952 11.96 50.88 11.69
CA GLY A 952 13.22 50.93 12.48
C GLY A 952 14.39 51.53 11.70
N ASP A 953 14.55 51.14 10.46
CA ASP A 953 15.59 51.68 9.58
C ASP A 953 15.33 53.13 9.18
N ARG A 954 14.08 53.53 9.02
CA ARG A 954 13.72 54.95 8.82
C ARG A 954 14.02 55.81 10.06
N LYS A 955 13.93 55.25 11.28
CA LYS A 955 14.30 55.93 12.51
C LYS A 955 15.84 56.04 12.68
N LYS A 956 16.59 54.97 12.33
CA LYS A 956 18.07 54.99 12.35
C LYS A 956 18.64 55.92 11.27
N GLY A 957 18.02 55.99 10.10
CA GLY A 957 18.44 56.92 9.02
C GLY A 957 18.15 58.37 9.34
N LYS A 958 17.15 58.72 10.19
CA LYS A 958 16.89 60.10 10.65
C LYS A 958 17.79 60.48 11.80
N GLY A 959 18.15 59.58 12.73
CA GLY A 959 19.08 59.86 13.82
C GLY A 959 20.56 60.06 13.39
N GLY A 960 20.93 59.49 12.20
CA GLY A 960 22.24 59.67 11.61
C GLY A 960 22.46 61.03 10.89
N LYS A 961 21.40 61.73 10.50
CA LYS A 961 21.47 63.03 9.86
C LYS A 961 21.48 64.21 10.88
N GLU A 962 21.01 64.00 12.12
CA GLU A 962 21.07 65.02 13.16
C GLU A 962 22.41 65.06 13.91
N LYS A 963 23.30 64.06 13.79
CA LYS A 963 24.64 64.07 14.39
C LYS A 963 25.75 64.51 13.43
N ALA A 964 25.44 64.92 12.22
CA ALA A 964 26.41 65.40 11.24
C ALA A 964 26.33 66.94 11.06
N THR A 965 25.51 67.65 11.88
CA THR A 965 25.37 69.14 11.87
C THR A 965 25.30 69.72 13.24
N ALA A 966 26.20 69.24 14.13
CA ALA A 966 26.52 69.92 15.39
C ALA A 966 28.07 69.95 15.61
#